data_e7ce9e5a5f9c4b43783ab4afd936a702
#
_entry.id   e7ce9e5a5f9c4b43783ab4afd936a702
#
_cell.length_a   1.000
_cell.length_b   1.000
_cell.length_c   1.000
_cell.angle_alpha   90.00
_cell.angle_beta   90.00
_cell.angle_gamma   90.00
#
_symmetry.space_group_name_H-M   'P 1'
#
loop_
_entity.id
_entity.type
_entity.pdbx_description
1 polymer ?
#
loop_
_entity_poly.entity_id
_entity_poly.type
_entity_poly.pdbx_seq_one_letter_code
_entity_poly.pdbx_strand_id
1 'polypeptide(L)'
;MKNIKLFLVWMLIAVLAVSPVLAESSGSAEEDALAYLGRELDAAAKRLIRLGEDMDDVYTEIRWQSMADTFPEKFDLRERGTVTPVKNQNPWSTCWSFADIAASETSILNTLGMTAEEYRETYGEDMDLSEKHLAWFTATPLPENGGGAEGGVPFNAAQAGEGLHPMEDSEKNPMDFGGNNILALTTLANGCGIVMEQLVPYTDSDGGLDGEGDWSLPEIMRYAVSIELKNANLLPSPAMVDAEEHYTYQAAGTEAIKSELMAGRAVAVYIRADVSAPGQARMLTPEEKQAQMTAYLEDREGASAEEKARFAEIWSGAVPSSAVTEDELREMIRIRARMFGVAEDCYDLSLYGKEELMRILKSAGFGRPIEDVLAERGQDGFSVLIGTDPEIIAQYAYEPAQSTHVVTVVGWDDTFAADNWPEDRRPPADGAWIAKNSWGADWGNAGYFLISYYDMSLNGICTFEYVTGENGPDLNTLEILAHDHMPAENIHSTLFTDPVYAASIFTIEADSVLQYVSAMTGDLDTTVTASVYLLNGDAATPEDGTLLGSYTETFRYAGYHRLTLDGGLQLPAGGRIAVAVLETVPAGDGVKYALVNTSGMNLKGAEEHNAIAGRYGITVSRYATGIINRGESFVSFESGKWTDWADAVAAFGSIGSNAGMAYDNLPVKACIYPLAEVK
;
A
#
# COMPACT_ATOMS: atom_id res chain seq x y z
N MET A 1 -16.10 -10.99 11.52
CA MET A 1 -17.35 -11.04 10.72
C MET A 1 -18.51 -10.27 11.37
N LYS A 2 -18.97 -10.61 12.57
CA LYS A 2 -20.00 -9.77 13.22
C LYS A 2 -19.55 -8.32 13.42
N ASN A 3 -18.28 -8.08 13.70
CA ASN A 3 -17.74 -6.73 13.93
C ASN A 3 -17.52 -5.96 12.62
N ILE A 4 -17.19 -6.59 11.50
CA ILE A 4 -17.13 -5.95 10.19
C ILE A 4 -18.55 -5.68 9.68
N LYS A 5 -19.49 -6.62 9.85
CA LYS A 5 -20.92 -6.37 9.58
C LYS A 5 -21.50 -5.30 10.52
N LEU A 6 -21.06 -5.27 11.79
CA LEU A 6 -21.44 -4.21 12.72
C LEU A 6 -20.79 -2.88 12.34
N PHE A 7 -19.53 -2.88 11.89
CA PHE A 7 -18.81 -1.71 11.42
C PHE A 7 -19.42 -1.15 10.14
N LEU A 8 -19.77 -1.98 9.16
CA LEU A 8 -20.49 -1.58 7.96
C LEU A 8 -21.93 -1.16 8.25
N VAL A 9 -22.62 -1.80 9.21
CA VAL A 9 -23.96 -1.40 9.67
C VAL A 9 -23.91 -0.10 10.48
N TRP A 10 -22.85 0.16 11.25
CA TRP A 10 -22.65 1.45 11.92
C TRP A 10 -22.32 2.57 10.94
N MET A 11 -21.53 2.29 9.87
CA MET A 11 -21.38 3.23 8.75
C MET A 11 -22.74 3.59 8.12
N LEU A 12 -23.59 2.58 7.90
CA LEU A 12 -24.93 2.75 7.31
C LEU A 12 -25.89 3.51 8.23
N ILE A 13 -25.86 3.23 9.55
CA ILE A 13 -26.72 3.89 10.54
C ILE A 13 -26.31 5.35 10.73
N ALA A 14 -25.02 5.67 10.67
CA ALA A 14 -24.54 7.05 10.76
C ALA A 14 -24.99 7.90 9.55
N VAL A 15 -24.94 7.32 8.33
CA VAL A 15 -25.45 7.97 7.11
C VAL A 15 -26.98 8.16 7.17
N LEU A 16 -27.70 7.17 7.69
CA LEU A 16 -29.18 7.25 7.83
C LEU A 16 -29.64 8.22 8.93
N ALA A 17 -28.80 8.51 9.93
CA ALA A 17 -29.15 9.43 11.03
C ALA A 17 -28.99 10.92 10.66
N VAL A 18 -28.25 11.24 9.59
CA VAL A 18 -28.01 12.63 9.16
C VAL A 18 -29.02 13.11 8.12
N SER A 19 -29.69 12.17 7.41
CA SER A 19 -30.69 12.51 6.38
C SER A 19 -31.83 13.41 6.85
N PRO A 20 -32.32 13.41 8.13
CA PRO A 20 -33.39 14.31 8.55
C PRO A 20 -32.94 15.72 8.96
N VAL A 21 -31.65 15.92 9.24
CA VAL A 21 -31.13 17.19 9.78
C VAL A 21 -30.82 18.21 8.69
N LEU A 22 -30.50 17.73 7.47
CA LEU A 22 -30.18 18.59 6.31
C LEU A 22 -31.42 19.02 5.51
N ALA A 23 -32.63 18.56 5.86
CA ALA A 23 -33.85 18.82 5.10
C ALA A 23 -34.62 20.08 5.50
N GLU A 24 -34.12 20.88 6.45
CA GLU A 24 -34.88 22.05 6.98
C GLU A 24 -34.22 23.42 6.76
N SER A 25 -33.28 23.62 5.84
CA SER A 25 -32.79 24.96 5.52
C SER A 25 -32.71 25.23 4.03
N SER A 26 -33.42 26.21 3.60
CA SER A 26 -33.57 26.95 2.33
C SER A 26 -32.56 26.68 1.20
N GLY A 27 -33.11 26.18 0.09
CA GLY A 27 -32.46 25.78 -1.17
C GLY A 27 -31.46 26.73 -1.81
N SER A 28 -30.23 26.29 -1.84
CA SER A 28 -29.24 26.70 -2.84
C SER A 28 -28.85 25.46 -3.70
N ALA A 29 -28.37 25.72 -4.92
CA ALA A 29 -27.88 24.65 -5.80
C ALA A 29 -26.76 23.81 -5.13
N GLU A 30 -26.08 24.37 -4.15
CA GLU A 30 -25.01 23.77 -3.33
C GLU A 30 -25.58 22.75 -2.32
N GLU A 31 -26.71 23.06 -1.68
CA GLU A 31 -27.42 22.12 -0.79
C GLU A 31 -28.02 20.95 -1.57
N ASP A 32 -28.47 21.17 -2.80
CA ASP A 32 -28.96 20.10 -3.68
C ASP A 32 -27.83 19.19 -4.15
N ALA A 33 -26.63 19.73 -4.41
CA ALA A 33 -25.46 18.96 -4.79
C ALA A 33 -24.92 18.11 -3.59
N LEU A 34 -24.89 18.68 -2.39
CA LEU A 34 -24.51 17.95 -1.17
C LEU A 34 -25.54 16.89 -0.79
N ALA A 35 -26.82 17.17 -0.98
CA ALA A 35 -27.89 16.19 -0.78
C ALA A 35 -27.87 15.09 -1.84
N TYR A 36 -27.47 15.40 -3.08
CA TYR A 36 -27.24 14.42 -4.13
C TYR A 36 -26.03 13.54 -3.80
N LEU A 37 -24.91 14.13 -3.42
CA LEU A 37 -23.71 13.43 -2.96
C LEU A 37 -24.03 12.49 -1.79
N GLY A 38 -24.76 12.95 -0.79
CA GLY A 38 -25.20 12.14 0.33
C GLY A 38 -26.08 10.96 -0.10
N ARG A 39 -26.97 11.14 -1.08
CA ARG A 39 -27.82 10.07 -1.62
C ARG A 39 -27.01 9.06 -2.45
N GLU A 40 -26.04 9.52 -3.23
CA GLU A 40 -25.20 8.63 -4.05
C GLU A 40 -24.21 7.86 -3.20
N LEU A 41 -23.62 8.47 -2.15
CA LEU A 41 -22.80 7.78 -1.16
C LEU A 41 -23.60 6.75 -0.36
N ASP A 42 -24.86 7.06 0.02
CA ASP A 42 -25.78 6.10 0.63
C ASP A 42 -26.17 4.97 -0.33
N ALA A 43 -26.37 5.29 -1.62
CA ALA A 43 -26.61 4.30 -2.66
C ALA A 43 -25.36 3.45 -2.95
N ALA A 44 -24.15 4.06 -2.95
CA ALA A 44 -22.90 3.36 -3.09
C ALA A 44 -22.61 2.46 -1.88
N ALA A 45 -22.84 2.95 -0.65
CA ALA A 45 -22.74 2.16 0.57
C ALA A 45 -23.72 0.97 0.58
N LYS A 46 -24.96 1.19 0.11
CA LYS A 46 -25.95 0.11 -0.05
C LYS A 46 -25.57 -0.88 -1.14
N ARG A 47 -24.84 -0.43 -2.18
CA ARG A 47 -24.29 -1.32 -3.22
C ARG A 47 -23.09 -2.10 -2.71
N LEU A 48 -22.20 -1.49 -1.91
CA LEU A 48 -21.10 -2.20 -1.24
C LEU A 48 -21.60 -3.34 -0.35
N ILE A 49 -22.78 -3.17 0.28
CA ILE A 49 -23.44 -4.25 1.04
C ILE A 49 -24.01 -5.33 0.14
N ARG A 50 -24.51 -4.97 -1.06
CA ARG A 50 -24.95 -5.95 -2.08
C ARG A 50 -23.79 -6.57 -2.83
N LEU A 51 -22.70 -5.83 -3.08
CA LEU A 51 -21.48 -6.36 -3.69
C LEU A 51 -20.78 -7.40 -2.80
N GLY A 52 -21.00 -7.38 -1.48
CA GLY A 52 -20.61 -8.49 -0.59
C GLY A 52 -21.41 -9.78 -0.80
N GLU A 53 -22.54 -9.71 -1.54
CA GLU A 53 -23.36 -10.85 -1.93
C GLU A 53 -23.17 -11.24 -3.41
N ASP A 54 -22.67 -10.32 -4.28
CA ASP A 54 -22.58 -10.50 -5.74
C ASP A 54 -21.15 -10.28 -6.30
N MET A 55 -20.11 -10.25 -5.47
CA MET A 55 -18.72 -10.07 -5.94
C MET A 55 -18.21 -11.20 -6.84
N ASP A 56 -18.83 -12.38 -6.79
CA ASP A 56 -18.50 -13.50 -7.67
C ASP A 56 -18.79 -13.20 -9.17
N ASP A 57 -19.74 -12.31 -9.47
CA ASP A 57 -20.13 -12.02 -10.85
C ASP A 57 -19.30 -10.89 -11.49
N VAL A 58 -18.72 -9.98 -10.71
CA VAL A 58 -17.99 -8.83 -11.26
C VAL A 58 -16.56 -9.19 -11.69
N TYR A 59 -15.93 -10.15 -11.04
CA TYR A 59 -14.58 -10.61 -11.40
C TYR A 59 -14.57 -11.75 -12.42
N THR A 60 -15.70 -12.46 -12.65
CA THR A 60 -15.80 -13.57 -13.59
C THR A 60 -16.03 -13.15 -15.05
N GLU A 61 -16.40 -11.90 -15.33
CA GLU A 61 -16.61 -11.41 -16.71
C GLU A 61 -15.49 -10.51 -17.26
N ILE A 62 -14.39 -10.27 -16.53
CA ILE A 62 -13.19 -9.75 -17.16
C ILE A 62 -12.68 -10.86 -18.09
N ARG A 63 -12.97 -10.74 -19.38
CA ARG A 63 -12.42 -11.61 -20.43
C ARG A 63 -10.91 -11.39 -20.50
N TRP A 64 -10.20 -11.99 -19.56
CA TRP A 64 -8.80 -12.27 -19.77
C TRP A 64 -8.70 -13.15 -21.02
N GLN A 65 -8.24 -12.64 -22.12
CA GLN A 65 -7.62 -13.51 -23.10
C GLN A 65 -6.40 -14.07 -22.39
N SER A 66 -6.53 -15.31 -21.93
CA SER A 66 -5.44 -16.02 -21.26
C SER A 66 -4.21 -15.93 -22.11
N MET A 67 -3.12 -15.36 -21.56
CA MET A 67 -1.80 -15.38 -22.18
C MET A 67 -1.01 -16.60 -21.70
N ALA A 68 -1.62 -17.52 -20.96
CA ALA A 68 -0.98 -18.67 -20.34
C ALA A 68 -0.18 -19.54 -21.33
N ASP A 69 -0.65 -19.65 -22.57
CA ASP A 69 0.05 -20.41 -23.62
C ASP A 69 1.33 -19.73 -24.13
N THR A 70 1.65 -18.51 -23.67
CA THR A 70 2.79 -17.72 -24.15
C THR A 70 3.92 -17.59 -23.13
N PHE A 71 3.72 -17.97 -21.87
CA PHE A 71 4.75 -17.90 -20.84
C PHE A 71 5.68 -19.12 -20.89
N PRO A 72 7.01 -18.93 -20.77
CA PRO A 72 7.94 -20.05 -20.59
C PRO A 72 7.75 -20.70 -19.22
N GLU A 73 8.12 -21.96 -19.07
CA GLU A 73 8.07 -22.68 -17.78
C GLU A 73 8.94 -22.01 -16.69
N LYS A 74 10.01 -21.33 -17.11
CA LYS A 74 10.93 -20.59 -16.22
C LYS A 74 11.32 -19.27 -16.84
N PHE A 75 11.47 -18.29 -15.99
CA PHE A 75 11.92 -16.97 -16.40
C PHE A 75 12.63 -16.28 -15.23
N ASP A 76 13.74 -15.60 -15.52
CA ASP A 76 14.55 -14.95 -14.51
C ASP A 76 15.21 -13.69 -15.09
N LEU A 77 14.88 -12.52 -14.55
CA LEU A 77 15.46 -11.24 -14.95
C LEU A 77 16.97 -11.14 -14.63
N ARG A 78 17.46 -11.96 -13.68
CA ARG A 78 18.90 -12.04 -13.40
C ARG A 78 19.69 -12.54 -14.61
N GLU A 79 19.12 -13.46 -15.39
CA GLU A 79 19.73 -13.96 -16.63
C GLU A 79 19.78 -12.89 -17.72
N ARG A 80 18.94 -11.84 -17.61
CA ARG A 80 18.99 -10.69 -18.52
C ARG A 80 20.00 -9.62 -18.08
N GLY A 81 20.58 -9.75 -16.89
CA GLY A 81 21.54 -8.80 -16.35
C GLY A 81 20.93 -7.45 -15.91
N THR A 82 19.60 -7.38 -15.76
CA THR A 82 18.90 -6.14 -15.37
C THR A 82 18.58 -6.05 -13.87
N VAL A 83 18.88 -7.10 -13.10
CA VAL A 83 18.68 -7.11 -11.65
C VAL A 83 19.94 -6.63 -10.94
N THR A 84 19.82 -5.59 -10.14
CA THR A 84 20.90 -5.00 -9.35
C THR A 84 21.28 -5.87 -8.14
N PRO A 85 22.44 -5.67 -7.49
CA PRO A 85 22.86 -6.43 -6.33
C PRO A 85 21.86 -6.42 -5.18
N VAL A 86 21.89 -7.46 -4.35
CA VAL A 86 21.10 -7.53 -3.12
C VAL A 86 21.67 -6.57 -2.08
N LYS A 87 20.82 -5.73 -1.50
CA LYS A 87 21.14 -4.75 -0.47
C LYS A 87 20.68 -5.22 0.92
N ASN A 88 20.97 -4.45 1.96
CA ASN A 88 20.61 -4.77 3.34
C ASN A 88 19.89 -3.58 4.00
N GLN A 89 18.62 -3.76 4.38
CA GLN A 89 17.77 -2.74 4.97
C GLN A 89 18.11 -2.39 6.43
N ASN A 90 18.97 -3.19 7.10
CA ASN A 90 19.34 -2.88 8.47
C ASN A 90 19.88 -1.44 8.59
N PRO A 91 19.49 -0.73 9.67
CA PRO A 91 18.80 -1.22 10.88
C PRO A 91 17.29 -0.96 10.90
N TRP A 92 16.67 -0.49 9.80
CA TRP A 92 15.32 0.06 9.81
C TRP A 92 14.25 -0.84 9.16
N SER A 93 12.99 -0.54 9.46
CA SER A 93 11.81 -1.21 8.87
C SER A 93 11.46 -0.66 7.47
N THR A 94 12.45 -0.62 6.58
CA THR A 94 12.37 -0.02 5.23
C THR A 94 12.26 -1.04 4.11
N CYS A 95 11.85 -2.28 4.38
CA CYS A 95 11.73 -3.34 3.37
C CYS A 95 10.94 -2.91 2.12
N TRP A 96 9.88 -2.12 2.30
CA TRP A 96 9.06 -1.58 1.23
C TRP A 96 9.86 -0.64 0.31
N SER A 97 10.67 0.26 0.87
CA SER A 97 11.53 1.14 0.07
C SER A 97 12.57 0.34 -0.73
N PHE A 98 13.19 -0.68 -0.10
CA PHE A 98 14.14 -1.56 -0.79
C PHE A 98 13.50 -2.35 -1.94
N ALA A 99 12.29 -2.84 -1.75
CA ALA A 99 11.59 -3.59 -2.79
C ALA A 99 11.18 -2.68 -3.96
N ASP A 100 10.63 -1.49 -3.66
CA ASP A 100 10.19 -0.53 -4.67
C ASP A 100 11.39 0.04 -5.45
N ILE A 101 12.50 0.33 -4.77
CA ILE A 101 13.76 0.75 -5.42
C ILE A 101 14.32 -0.36 -6.30
N ALA A 102 14.39 -1.61 -5.84
CA ALA A 102 14.89 -2.71 -6.66
C ALA A 102 14.01 -2.97 -7.91
N ALA A 103 12.68 -2.83 -7.77
CA ALA A 103 11.78 -2.88 -8.91
C ALA A 103 12.01 -1.71 -9.89
N SER A 104 12.27 -0.53 -9.36
CA SER A 104 12.57 0.69 -10.12
C SER A 104 13.89 0.58 -10.89
N GLU A 105 14.97 0.16 -10.25
CA GLU A 105 16.29 -0.06 -10.87
C GLU A 105 16.19 -1.02 -12.06
N THR A 106 15.48 -2.14 -11.88
CA THR A 106 15.26 -3.13 -12.95
C THR A 106 14.47 -2.53 -14.12
N SER A 107 13.41 -1.78 -13.83
CA SER A 107 12.59 -1.12 -14.86
C SER A 107 13.37 -0.07 -15.64
N ILE A 108 14.21 0.71 -14.97
CA ILE A 108 15.05 1.74 -15.61
C ILE A 108 16.08 1.08 -16.54
N LEU A 109 16.82 0.07 -16.07
CA LEU A 109 17.77 -0.66 -16.89
C LEU A 109 17.12 -1.27 -18.13
N ASN A 110 15.96 -1.90 -17.95
CA ASN A 110 15.19 -2.45 -19.06
C ASN A 110 14.75 -1.37 -20.07
N THR A 111 14.30 -0.22 -19.59
CA THR A 111 13.85 0.90 -20.44
C THR A 111 15.03 1.52 -21.20
N LEU A 112 16.21 1.58 -20.60
CA LEU A 112 17.45 2.00 -21.25
C LEU A 112 17.99 0.94 -22.25
N GLY A 113 17.47 -0.29 -22.19
CA GLY A 113 17.96 -1.42 -22.98
C GLY A 113 19.38 -1.85 -22.57
N MET A 114 19.73 -1.68 -21.30
CA MET A 114 21.06 -1.94 -20.74
C MET A 114 21.01 -3.00 -19.64
N THR A 115 22.06 -3.78 -19.53
CA THR A 115 22.35 -4.56 -18.32
C THR A 115 22.97 -3.64 -17.25
N ALA A 116 22.99 -4.07 -16.00
CA ALA A 116 23.65 -3.34 -14.91
C ALA A 116 25.17 -3.13 -15.18
N GLU A 117 25.82 -4.10 -15.87
CA GLU A 117 27.23 -4.01 -16.26
C GLU A 117 27.43 -2.96 -17.37
N GLU A 118 26.60 -2.96 -18.42
CA GLU A 118 26.66 -1.98 -19.51
C GLU A 118 26.36 -0.57 -19.01
N TYR A 119 25.44 -0.42 -18.02
CA TYR A 119 25.17 0.85 -17.36
C TYR A 119 26.43 1.37 -16.66
N ARG A 120 27.09 0.54 -15.83
CA ARG A 120 28.33 0.88 -15.15
C ARG A 120 29.44 1.26 -16.13
N GLU A 121 29.62 0.51 -17.22
CA GLU A 121 30.61 0.80 -18.24
C GLU A 121 30.32 2.14 -18.95
N THR A 122 29.05 2.45 -19.17
CA THR A 122 28.62 3.67 -19.91
C THR A 122 28.72 4.93 -19.05
N TYR A 123 28.24 4.87 -17.82
CA TYR A 123 28.11 6.04 -16.94
C TYR A 123 29.20 6.13 -15.88
N GLY A 124 29.99 5.09 -15.67
CA GLY A 124 31.08 5.04 -14.67
C GLY A 124 30.59 4.84 -13.23
N GLU A 125 29.31 4.52 -13.03
CA GLU A 125 28.66 4.29 -11.75
C GLU A 125 27.66 3.14 -11.85
N ASP A 126 27.33 2.51 -10.72
CA ASP A 126 26.29 1.48 -10.67
C ASP A 126 24.90 2.10 -10.79
N MET A 127 23.93 1.35 -11.37
CA MET A 127 22.52 1.65 -11.19
C MET A 127 22.17 1.30 -9.74
N ASP A 128 22.19 2.28 -8.89
CA ASP A 128 22.06 2.15 -7.45
C ASP A 128 21.31 3.38 -6.92
N LEU A 129 20.03 3.20 -6.56
CA LEU A 129 19.12 4.26 -6.13
C LEU A 129 18.96 4.24 -4.62
N SER A 130 18.69 5.40 -4.03
CA SER A 130 18.64 5.60 -2.59
C SER A 130 17.31 5.20 -1.96
N GLU A 131 17.31 4.13 -1.20
CA GLU A 131 16.20 3.74 -0.34
C GLU A 131 15.98 4.73 0.81
N LYS A 132 17.06 5.32 1.33
CA LYS A 132 16.99 6.31 2.41
C LYS A 132 16.21 7.54 1.99
N HIS A 133 16.44 8.07 0.78
CA HIS A 133 15.74 9.23 0.26
C HIS A 133 14.24 8.98 0.21
N LEU A 134 13.81 7.90 -0.43
CA LEU A 134 12.40 7.52 -0.51
C LEU A 134 11.80 7.32 0.88
N ALA A 135 12.44 6.53 1.75
CA ALA A 135 11.91 6.23 3.08
C ALA A 135 11.80 7.47 3.96
N TRP A 136 12.82 8.33 3.97
CA TRP A 136 12.85 9.54 4.80
C TRP A 136 11.74 10.53 4.40
N PHE A 137 11.63 10.84 3.11
CA PHE A 137 10.68 11.87 2.65
C PHE A 137 9.25 11.36 2.56
N THR A 138 9.03 10.05 2.51
CA THR A 138 7.71 9.46 2.74
C THR A 138 7.30 9.57 4.21
N ALA A 139 8.23 9.35 5.14
CA ALA A 139 7.94 9.27 6.57
C ALA A 139 7.98 10.63 7.30
N THR A 140 8.37 11.71 6.62
CA THR A 140 8.46 13.06 7.21
C THR A 140 7.52 14.04 6.51
N PRO A 141 6.75 14.85 7.28
CA PRO A 141 5.82 15.80 6.69
C PRO A 141 6.57 16.95 6.00
N LEU A 142 5.84 17.67 5.15
CA LEU A 142 6.29 18.96 4.65
C LEU A 142 6.49 19.95 5.81
N PRO A 143 7.37 20.94 5.65
CA PRO A 143 7.49 22.02 6.62
C PRO A 143 6.14 22.70 6.91
N GLU A 144 6.03 23.35 8.05
CA GLU A 144 4.87 24.15 8.38
C GLU A 144 4.58 25.15 7.23
N ASN A 145 3.33 25.17 6.75
CA ASN A 145 2.86 25.86 5.54
C ASN A 145 3.34 25.24 4.20
N GLY A 146 4.01 24.08 4.21
CA GLY A 146 4.29 23.33 2.99
C GLY A 146 3.04 22.60 2.52
N GLY A 147 2.86 22.46 1.19
CA GLY A 147 1.77 21.68 0.59
C GLY A 147 0.46 22.45 0.40
N GLY A 148 0.14 23.44 1.20
CA GLY A 148 -1.09 24.23 1.09
C GLY A 148 -0.86 25.70 0.72
N ALA A 149 -1.87 26.35 0.14
CA ALA A 149 -1.85 27.79 -0.05
C ALA A 149 -1.77 28.53 1.30
N GLU A 150 -1.25 29.76 1.29
CA GLU A 150 -1.13 30.56 2.51
C GLU A 150 -2.50 30.74 3.16
N GLY A 151 -2.65 30.23 4.40
CA GLY A 151 -3.92 30.23 5.12
C GLY A 151 -4.74 28.94 5.00
N GLY A 152 -4.22 27.89 4.35
CA GLY A 152 -4.83 26.56 4.34
C GLY A 152 -4.99 26.01 5.75
N VAL A 153 -6.06 25.25 5.96
CA VAL A 153 -6.37 24.60 7.23
C VAL A 153 -6.17 23.11 7.10
N PRO A 154 -5.27 22.50 7.92
CA PRO A 154 -5.14 21.06 7.95
C PRO A 154 -6.46 20.38 8.25
N PHE A 155 -6.84 19.36 7.45
CA PHE A 155 -8.05 18.61 7.69
C PHE A 155 -7.81 17.58 8.80
N ASN A 156 -8.54 17.72 9.92
CA ASN A 156 -8.40 16.88 11.11
C ASN A 156 -6.98 16.79 11.70
N ALA A 157 -6.11 17.76 11.44
CA ALA A 157 -4.74 17.74 11.93
C ALA A 157 -4.60 18.43 13.28
N ALA A 158 -3.72 17.88 14.11
CA ALA A 158 -3.29 18.51 15.36
C ALA A 158 -2.05 19.41 15.13
N GLN A 159 -1.27 19.14 14.07
CA GLN A 159 -0.04 19.88 13.74
C GLN A 159 -0.13 20.45 12.32
N ALA A 160 0.59 21.50 12.07
CA ALA A 160 0.79 22.04 10.73
C ALA A 160 1.79 21.16 9.95
N GLY A 161 1.72 21.26 8.62
CA GLY A 161 2.51 20.46 7.69
C GLY A 161 1.71 19.25 7.18
N GLU A 162 1.79 19.03 5.88
CA GLU A 162 1.13 17.94 5.20
C GLU A 162 2.05 16.72 5.15
N GLY A 163 1.50 15.52 5.39
CA GLY A 163 2.29 14.29 5.36
C GLY A 163 2.10 13.40 6.58
N LEU A 164 3.09 12.55 6.85
CA LEU A 164 3.10 11.63 7.98
C LEU A 164 3.80 12.24 9.19
N HIS A 165 3.17 12.14 10.35
CA HIS A 165 3.68 12.66 11.63
C HIS A 165 3.88 11.54 12.65
N PRO A 166 4.90 11.59 13.51
CA PRO A 166 5.03 10.69 14.64
C PRO A 166 3.92 10.94 15.67
N MET A 167 3.47 9.88 16.34
CA MET A 167 2.66 10.01 17.56
C MET A 167 3.51 10.67 18.65
N GLU A 168 2.88 11.49 19.54
CA GLU A 168 3.61 12.22 20.61
C GLU A 168 4.46 11.32 21.52
N ASP A 169 3.98 10.11 21.78
CA ASP A 169 4.68 9.13 22.63
C ASP A 169 5.62 8.21 21.83
N SER A 170 5.81 8.44 20.55
CA SER A 170 6.68 7.62 19.70
C SER A 170 8.12 8.11 19.77
N GLU A 171 9.01 7.28 20.30
CA GLU A 171 10.46 7.49 20.22
C GLU A 171 11.07 6.92 18.92
N LYS A 172 10.24 6.37 18.02
CA LYS A 172 10.71 5.76 16.78
C LYS A 172 11.27 6.78 15.80
N ASN A 173 12.40 6.42 15.19
CA ASN A 173 12.93 7.16 14.05
C ASN A 173 11.92 7.06 12.87
N PRO A 174 11.69 8.12 12.08
CA PRO A 174 10.87 8.07 10.86
C PRO A 174 11.20 6.88 9.95
N MET A 175 12.47 6.52 9.81
CA MET A 175 12.92 5.34 9.05
C MET A 175 12.34 4.02 9.57
N ASP A 176 11.89 3.95 10.83
CA ASP A 176 11.31 2.74 11.45
C ASP A 176 9.77 2.72 11.48
N PHE A 177 9.11 3.65 10.78
CA PHE A 177 7.64 3.68 10.73
C PHE A 177 7.05 2.53 9.92
N GLY A 178 7.86 1.83 9.12
CA GLY A 178 7.37 0.92 8.10
C GLY A 178 6.67 1.68 6.96
N GLY A 179 6.20 0.97 5.97
CA GLY A 179 5.52 1.59 4.83
C GLY A 179 4.86 0.56 3.92
N ASN A 180 4.39 1.06 2.79
CA ASN A 180 3.74 0.24 1.78
C ASN A 180 3.95 0.82 0.36
N ASN A 181 3.66 0.02 -0.67
CA ASN A 181 3.85 0.43 -2.07
C ASN A 181 2.96 1.63 -2.46
N ILE A 182 1.81 1.84 -1.78
CA ILE A 182 0.95 3.01 -2.01
C ILE A 182 1.63 4.27 -1.48
N LEU A 183 2.24 4.21 -0.30
CA LEU A 183 3.06 5.31 0.23
C LEU A 183 4.21 5.66 -0.71
N ALA A 184 4.94 4.65 -1.20
CA ALA A 184 6.02 4.87 -2.15
C ALA A 184 5.53 5.52 -3.43
N LEU A 185 4.51 4.94 -4.07
CA LEU A 185 4.01 5.46 -5.35
C LEU A 185 3.46 6.89 -5.23
N THR A 186 2.77 7.23 -4.14
CA THR A 186 2.23 8.60 -3.95
C THR A 186 3.34 9.60 -3.64
N THR A 187 4.37 9.21 -2.89
CA THR A 187 5.57 10.02 -2.68
C THR A 187 6.28 10.32 -3.99
N LEU A 188 6.51 9.29 -4.81
CA LEU A 188 7.17 9.43 -6.12
C LEU A 188 6.29 10.24 -7.11
N ALA A 189 4.96 10.05 -7.08
CA ALA A 189 4.01 10.77 -7.91
C ALA A 189 3.99 12.28 -7.61
N ASN A 190 4.40 12.69 -6.42
CA ASN A 190 4.52 14.10 -5.99
C ASN A 190 5.86 14.74 -6.34
N GLY A 191 6.70 14.06 -7.13
CA GLY A 191 8.01 14.58 -7.51
C GLY A 191 9.04 14.52 -6.37
N CYS A 192 8.75 13.86 -5.26
CA CYS A 192 9.76 13.45 -4.30
C CYS A 192 10.51 12.27 -4.92
N GLY A 193 11.46 12.59 -5.78
CA GLY A 193 12.01 11.71 -6.77
C GLY A 193 13.00 10.70 -6.21
N ILE A 194 13.36 9.78 -7.10
CA ILE A 194 14.45 8.84 -6.89
C ILE A 194 15.77 9.54 -7.19
N VAL A 195 16.72 9.44 -6.25
CA VAL A 195 18.09 9.92 -6.41
C VAL A 195 19.06 8.74 -6.39
N MET A 196 20.24 8.93 -6.95
CA MET A 196 21.32 7.94 -6.87
C MET A 196 21.79 7.75 -5.42
N GLU A 197 22.12 6.52 -5.03
CA GLU A 197 22.60 6.15 -3.69
C GLU A 197 23.83 6.97 -3.27
N GLN A 198 24.74 7.26 -4.21
CA GLN A 198 25.92 8.08 -3.92
C GLN A 198 25.61 9.50 -3.45
N LEU A 199 24.42 10.06 -3.77
CA LEU A 199 23.99 11.39 -3.32
C LEU A 199 23.37 11.33 -1.93
N VAL A 200 22.67 10.23 -1.62
CA VAL A 200 22.01 10.01 -0.33
C VAL A 200 22.24 8.57 0.10
N PRO A 201 23.43 8.24 0.63
CA PRO A 201 23.75 6.89 1.05
C PRO A 201 22.85 6.39 2.19
N TYR A 202 22.56 5.09 2.18
CA TYR A 202 21.79 4.41 3.24
C TYR A 202 22.65 4.23 4.49
N THR A 203 23.05 5.36 5.08
CA THR A 203 23.84 5.46 6.30
C THR A 203 23.37 6.66 7.13
N ASP A 204 23.82 6.78 8.37
CA ASP A 204 23.70 8.02 9.13
C ASP A 204 24.66 9.10 8.58
N SER A 205 24.68 10.29 9.19
CA SER A 205 25.52 11.41 8.78
C SER A 205 27.03 11.15 8.88
N ASP A 206 27.43 10.17 9.69
CA ASP A 206 28.83 9.80 9.93
C ASP A 206 29.24 8.53 9.17
N GLY A 207 28.33 7.94 8.37
CA GLY A 207 28.53 6.72 7.60
C GLY A 207 28.27 5.44 8.40
N GLY A 208 27.62 5.54 9.57
CA GLY A 208 27.25 4.39 10.40
C GLY A 208 26.00 3.65 9.91
N LEU A 209 25.89 2.37 10.28
CA LEU A 209 24.78 1.47 9.93
C LEU A 209 24.10 0.86 11.16
N ASP A 210 24.39 1.38 12.35
CA ASP A 210 23.88 0.83 13.62
C ASP A 210 22.57 1.46 14.11
N GLY A 211 22.08 2.49 13.42
CA GLY A 211 20.85 3.20 13.78
C GLY A 211 20.99 4.22 14.91
N GLU A 212 22.18 4.40 15.47
CA GLU A 212 22.43 5.31 16.60
C GLU A 212 22.70 6.75 16.17
N GLY A 213 23.11 6.98 14.89
CA GLY A 213 23.47 8.29 14.34
C GLY A 213 22.30 9.10 13.82
N ASP A 214 22.62 10.27 13.24
CA ASP A 214 21.64 11.14 12.60
C ASP A 214 21.34 10.68 11.16
N TRP A 215 20.14 10.16 10.94
CA TRP A 215 19.62 9.69 9.65
C TRP A 215 18.84 10.77 8.91
N SER A 216 18.68 11.95 9.46
CA SER A 216 17.88 13.01 8.84
C SER A 216 18.46 13.51 7.51
N LEU A 217 17.58 13.98 6.62
CA LEU A 217 17.93 14.62 5.38
C LEU A 217 17.47 16.09 5.39
N PRO A 218 18.26 17.00 4.82
CA PRO A 218 17.85 18.40 4.66
C PRO A 218 16.63 18.49 3.73
N GLU A 219 15.66 19.32 4.08
CA GLU A 219 14.41 19.49 3.30
C GLU A 219 14.66 19.86 1.82
N ILE A 220 15.71 20.59 1.52
CA ILE A 220 16.08 20.94 0.14
C ILE A 220 16.33 19.71 -0.75
N MET A 221 16.57 18.53 -0.16
CA MET A 221 16.77 17.28 -0.90
C MET A 221 15.44 16.61 -1.29
N ARG A 222 14.30 16.99 -0.72
CA ARG A 222 13.02 16.34 -0.95
C ARG A 222 12.67 16.19 -2.43
N TYR A 223 12.85 17.27 -3.18
CA TYR A 223 12.55 17.31 -4.60
C TYR A 223 13.81 17.19 -5.48
N ALA A 224 14.91 16.68 -4.91
CA ALA A 224 16.03 16.24 -5.73
C ALA A 224 15.60 15.01 -6.55
N VAL A 225 15.82 15.05 -7.85
CA VAL A 225 15.35 14.02 -8.77
C VAL A 225 16.47 13.64 -9.73
N SER A 226 16.78 12.36 -9.83
CA SER A 226 17.64 11.83 -10.87
C SER A 226 16.83 11.24 -12.02
N ILE A 227 15.66 10.66 -11.73
CA ILE A 227 14.78 10.01 -12.70
C ILE A 227 13.33 10.20 -12.24
N GLU A 228 12.44 10.54 -13.22
CA GLU A 228 11.04 10.80 -12.97
C GLU A 228 10.14 9.59 -13.17
N LEU A 229 9.23 9.35 -12.22
CA LEU A 229 8.19 8.33 -12.35
C LEU A 229 7.24 8.67 -13.51
N LYS A 230 6.98 7.70 -14.38
CA LYS A 230 5.97 7.79 -15.44
C LYS A 230 4.66 7.13 -15.01
N ASN A 231 4.72 5.87 -14.63
CA ASN A 231 3.59 5.09 -14.15
C ASN A 231 3.99 4.25 -12.93
N ALA A 232 3.03 4.01 -12.05
CA ALA A 232 3.12 2.96 -11.04
C ALA A 232 1.85 2.13 -11.12
N ASN A 233 2.00 0.83 -11.40
CA ASN A 233 0.88 -0.07 -11.67
C ASN A 233 0.60 -0.93 -10.43
N LEU A 234 -0.62 -0.90 -9.94
CA LEU A 234 -1.11 -1.80 -8.90
C LEU A 234 -1.78 -2.99 -9.58
N LEU A 235 -1.15 -4.16 -9.48
CA LEU A 235 -1.61 -5.36 -10.15
C LEU A 235 -2.60 -6.15 -9.26
N PRO A 236 -3.51 -6.92 -9.88
CA PRO A 236 -4.37 -7.83 -9.14
C PRO A 236 -3.54 -8.88 -8.40
N SER A 237 -3.99 -9.26 -7.20
CA SER A 237 -3.30 -10.28 -6.42
C SER A 237 -3.68 -11.69 -6.89
N PRO A 238 -2.73 -12.66 -6.91
CA PRO A 238 -3.06 -14.07 -7.04
C PRO A 238 -3.75 -14.63 -5.81
N ALA A 239 -3.70 -13.94 -4.67
CA ALA A 239 -4.36 -14.33 -3.43
C ALA A 239 -5.53 -13.39 -3.14
N MET A 240 -6.75 -13.86 -3.28
CA MET A 240 -7.95 -13.15 -2.87
C MET A 240 -8.53 -13.81 -1.61
N VAL A 241 -8.87 -12.99 -0.62
CA VAL A 241 -9.52 -13.43 0.61
C VAL A 241 -10.83 -12.66 0.71
N ASP A 242 -11.95 -13.38 0.72
CA ASP A 242 -13.29 -12.78 0.83
C ASP A 242 -13.59 -12.28 2.26
N ALA A 243 -14.77 -11.69 2.43
CA ALA A 243 -15.22 -11.17 3.73
C ALA A 243 -15.45 -12.28 4.79
N GLU A 244 -15.61 -13.51 4.37
CA GLU A 244 -15.72 -14.72 5.17
C GLU A 244 -14.37 -15.39 5.42
N GLU A 245 -13.25 -14.76 5.00
CA GLU A 245 -11.89 -15.26 5.08
C GLU A 245 -11.63 -16.52 4.25
N HIS A 246 -12.45 -16.78 3.22
CA HIS A 246 -12.13 -17.84 2.27
C HIS A 246 -11.07 -17.36 1.30
N TYR A 247 -10.06 -18.20 1.11
CA TYR A 247 -9.01 -17.97 0.13
C TYR A 247 -9.44 -18.51 -1.24
N THR A 248 -9.22 -17.68 -2.27
CA THR A 248 -9.38 -18.08 -3.66
C THR A 248 -8.12 -17.70 -4.45
N TYR A 249 -7.53 -18.67 -5.15
CA TYR A 249 -6.42 -18.39 -6.05
C TYR A 249 -6.93 -17.72 -7.33
N GLN A 250 -6.32 -16.59 -7.69
CA GLN A 250 -6.64 -15.82 -8.88
C GLN A 250 -5.54 -15.98 -9.93
N ALA A 251 -5.77 -16.79 -10.96
CA ALA A 251 -4.82 -16.98 -12.06
C ALA A 251 -4.48 -15.66 -12.77
N ALA A 252 -5.45 -14.74 -12.85
CA ALA A 252 -5.25 -13.41 -13.42
C ALA A 252 -4.13 -12.61 -12.71
N GLY A 253 -4.01 -12.72 -11.39
CA GLY A 253 -2.91 -12.10 -10.65
C GLY A 253 -1.56 -12.69 -11.02
N THR A 254 -1.48 -14.02 -11.14
CA THR A 254 -0.26 -14.70 -11.61
C THR A 254 0.11 -14.29 -13.04
N GLU A 255 -0.87 -14.22 -13.95
CA GLU A 255 -0.65 -13.78 -15.33
C GLU A 255 -0.20 -12.32 -15.39
N ALA A 256 -0.76 -11.44 -14.56
CA ALA A 256 -0.35 -10.05 -14.48
C ALA A 256 1.11 -9.90 -14.05
N ILE A 257 1.53 -10.59 -12.99
CA ILE A 257 2.93 -10.60 -12.53
C ILE A 257 3.85 -11.13 -13.62
N LYS A 258 3.54 -12.27 -14.26
CA LYS A 258 4.33 -12.85 -15.36
C LYS A 258 4.43 -11.90 -16.55
N SER A 259 3.34 -11.19 -16.88
CA SER A 259 3.32 -10.21 -17.98
C SER A 259 4.27 -9.04 -17.71
N GLU A 260 4.30 -8.52 -16.48
CA GLU A 260 5.19 -7.43 -16.09
C GLU A 260 6.67 -7.89 -16.10
N LEU A 261 6.95 -9.06 -15.58
CA LEU A 261 8.29 -9.66 -15.64
C LEU A 261 8.76 -9.87 -17.08
N MET A 262 7.90 -10.37 -17.97
CA MET A 262 8.22 -10.52 -19.41
C MET A 262 8.48 -9.18 -20.08
N ALA A 263 7.78 -8.11 -19.64
CA ALA A 263 8.03 -6.74 -20.08
C ALA A 263 9.32 -6.14 -19.49
N GLY A 264 10.06 -6.90 -18.65
CA GLY A 264 11.33 -6.49 -18.06
C GLY A 264 11.17 -5.65 -16.78
N ARG A 265 9.99 -5.67 -16.15
CA ARG A 265 9.73 -4.98 -14.89
C ARG A 265 9.67 -5.98 -13.75
N ALA A 266 10.55 -5.83 -12.77
CA ALA A 266 10.45 -6.56 -11.52
C ALA A 266 9.27 -6.03 -10.68
N VAL A 267 8.74 -6.86 -9.80
CA VAL A 267 7.46 -6.64 -9.14
C VAL A 267 7.63 -6.61 -7.63
N ALA A 268 7.35 -5.49 -6.99
CA ALA A 268 7.30 -5.40 -5.53
C ALA A 268 6.02 -6.08 -5.02
N VAL A 269 6.15 -6.97 -4.04
CA VAL A 269 5.04 -7.74 -3.50
C VAL A 269 5.07 -7.80 -1.98
N TYR A 270 3.90 -7.71 -1.36
CA TYR A 270 3.73 -7.96 0.07
C TYR A 270 3.63 -9.44 0.33
N ILE A 271 4.31 -9.86 1.38
CA ILE A 271 4.23 -11.21 1.93
C ILE A 271 4.18 -11.18 3.44
N ARG A 272 3.72 -12.23 4.05
CA ARG A 272 4.04 -12.52 5.43
C ARG A 272 5.42 -13.14 5.48
N ALA A 273 6.36 -12.47 6.14
CA ALA A 273 7.60 -13.09 6.52
C ALA A 273 7.55 -13.44 8.01
N ASP A 274 7.80 -14.71 8.34
CA ASP A 274 7.90 -15.16 9.72
C ASP A 274 9.37 -15.11 10.16
N VAL A 275 9.91 -13.89 10.26
CA VAL A 275 11.30 -13.66 10.64
C VAL A 275 11.40 -12.58 11.69
N SER A 276 12.05 -12.92 12.76
CA SER A 276 12.28 -12.03 13.89
C SER A 276 13.56 -11.20 13.77
N ALA A 277 14.43 -11.48 12.79
CA ALA A 277 15.63 -10.66 12.52
C ALA A 277 16.26 -10.99 11.17
N PRO A 278 16.90 -10.02 10.48
CA PRO A 278 17.78 -10.26 9.34
C PRO A 278 18.89 -11.24 9.69
N GLY A 279 19.09 -12.25 8.85
CA GLY A 279 20.12 -13.30 9.06
C GLY A 279 19.64 -14.52 9.83
N GLN A 280 18.39 -14.57 10.32
CA GLN A 280 17.82 -15.74 11.02
C GLN A 280 16.54 -16.27 10.35
N ALA A 281 16.48 -16.24 9.03
CA ALA A 281 15.37 -16.80 8.28
C ALA A 281 15.46 -18.31 8.20
N ARG A 282 15.35 -18.96 9.31
CA ARG A 282 14.92 -20.34 9.41
C ARG A 282 13.76 -20.39 10.39
N MET A 283 12.81 -21.26 10.16
CA MET A 283 11.84 -21.57 11.21
C MET A 283 12.63 -21.94 12.46
N LEU A 284 12.35 -21.22 13.54
CA LEU A 284 12.86 -21.63 14.83
C LEU A 284 12.43 -23.10 15.05
N THR A 285 13.37 -23.94 15.41
CA THR A 285 13.00 -25.30 15.81
C THR A 285 12.04 -25.23 16.99
N PRO A 286 11.24 -26.27 17.25
CA PRO A 286 10.40 -26.31 18.44
C PRO A 286 11.17 -25.98 19.71
N GLU A 287 12.44 -26.42 19.83
CA GLU A 287 13.32 -26.16 20.95
C GLU A 287 13.70 -24.69 21.07
N GLU A 288 13.94 -24.01 19.94
CA GLU A 288 14.25 -22.58 19.92
C GLU A 288 13.01 -21.73 20.23
N LYS A 289 11.85 -22.09 19.67
CA LYS A 289 10.56 -21.47 20.04
C LYS A 289 10.29 -21.64 21.53
N GLN A 290 10.58 -22.83 22.07
CA GLN A 290 10.47 -23.10 23.50
C GLN A 290 11.39 -22.22 24.32
N ALA A 291 12.65 -22.06 23.91
CA ALA A 291 13.62 -21.21 24.61
C ALA A 291 13.18 -19.73 24.62
N GLN A 292 12.69 -19.21 23.48
CA GLN A 292 12.15 -17.86 23.41
C GLN A 292 10.91 -17.69 24.29
N MET A 293 9.96 -18.63 24.23
CA MET A 293 8.76 -18.58 25.07
C MET A 293 9.12 -18.66 26.55
N THR A 294 10.09 -19.49 26.91
CA THR A 294 10.58 -19.60 28.31
C THR A 294 11.14 -18.25 28.78
N ALA A 295 11.99 -17.61 27.99
CA ALA A 295 12.54 -16.28 28.29
C ALA A 295 11.42 -15.22 28.41
N TYR A 296 10.45 -15.22 27.46
CA TYR A 296 9.31 -14.30 27.49
C TYR A 296 8.43 -14.45 28.73
N LEU A 297 8.35 -15.66 29.30
CA LEU A 297 7.56 -15.95 30.50
C LEU A 297 8.33 -15.78 31.80
N GLU A 298 9.65 -15.56 31.77
CA GLU A 298 10.52 -15.57 32.96
C GLU A 298 10.01 -14.62 34.04
N ASP A 299 9.72 -13.39 33.70
CA ASP A 299 9.27 -12.33 34.63
C ASP A 299 7.74 -12.31 34.85
N ARG A 300 6.98 -13.22 34.27
CA ARG A 300 5.53 -13.26 34.44
C ARG A 300 5.14 -13.92 35.77
N GLU A 301 4.27 -13.26 36.50
CA GLU A 301 3.65 -13.82 37.70
C GLU A 301 2.46 -14.74 37.33
N GLY A 302 1.96 -15.50 38.32
CA GLY A 302 0.73 -16.31 38.15
C GLY A 302 0.97 -17.76 37.75
N ALA A 303 2.22 -18.19 37.56
CA ALA A 303 2.58 -19.60 37.30
C ALA A 303 3.93 -19.94 37.90
N SER A 304 4.12 -21.22 38.31
CA SER A 304 5.40 -21.78 38.76
C SER A 304 6.37 -21.90 37.54
N ALA A 305 7.66 -22.07 37.85
CA ALA A 305 8.66 -22.31 36.80
C ALA A 305 8.38 -23.60 36.01
N GLU A 306 7.85 -24.64 36.66
CA GLU A 306 7.48 -25.90 36.01
C GLU A 306 6.28 -25.72 35.06
N GLU A 307 5.26 -24.97 35.50
CA GLU A 307 4.09 -24.64 34.65
C GLU A 307 4.49 -23.80 33.45
N LYS A 308 5.36 -22.78 33.60
CA LYS A 308 5.88 -21.96 32.53
C LYS A 308 6.68 -22.80 31.52
N ALA A 309 7.55 -23.68 32.00
CA ALA A 309 8.31 -24.56 31.12
C ALA A 309 7.38 -25.49 30.32
N ARG A 310 6.39 -26.09 30.98
CA ARG A 310 5.43 -26.97 30.32
C ARG A 310 4.55 -26.25 29.33
N PHE A 311 4.12 -25.03 29.65
CA PHE A 311 3.41 -24.16 28.70
C PHE A 311 4.26 -23.89 27.46
N ALA A 312 5.54 -23.52 27.64
CA ALA A 312 6.47 -23.24 26.55
C ALA A 312 6.70 -24.46 25.64
N GLU A 313 6.81 -25.68 26.23
CA GLU A 313 6.93 -26.94 25.45
C GLU A 313 5.71 -27.20 24.55
N ILE A 314 4.49 -27.06 25.10
CA ILE A 314 3.26 -27.30 24.36
C ILE A 314 3.04 -26.22 23.31
N TRP A 315 3.25 -24.96 23.68
CA TRP A 315 3.05 -23.82 22.80
C TRP A 315 4.01 -23.85 21.61
N SER A 316 5.27 -24.20 21.83
CA SER A 316 6.31 -24.29 20.80
C SER A 316 6.16 -25.48 19.85
N GLY A 317 5.37 -26.49 20.22
CA GLY A 317 5.29 -27.76 19.50
C GLY A 317 6.48 -28.70 19.77
N ALA A 318 7.33 -28.44 20.79
CA ALA A 318 8.38 -29.35 21.23
C ALA A 318 7.81 -30.69 21.73
N VAL A 319 6.55 -30.68 22.17
CA VAL A 319 5.78 -31.89 22.46
C VAL A 319 4.76 -32.09 21.35
N PRO A 320 4.74 -33.31 20.72
CA PRO A 320 3.72 -33.62 19.70
C PRO A 320 2.32 -33.43 20.26
N SER A 321 1.42 -32.85 19.48
CA SER A 321 0.03 -32.64 19.90
C SER A 321 -0.66 -33.94 20.36
N SER A 322 -0.29 -35.09 19.76
CA SER A 322 -0.79 -36.40 20.15
C SER A 322 -0.47 -36.80 21.61
N ALA A 323 0.63 -36.27 22.15
CA ALA A 323 1.07 -36.55 23.53
C ALA A 323 0.44 -35.63 24.59
N VAL A 324 -0.31 -34.60 24.16
CA VAL A 324 -0.99 -33.64 25.06
C VAL A 324 -2.47 -34.04 25.17
N THR A 325 -3.01 -34.08 26.39
CA THR A 325 -4.43 -34.40 26.61
C THR A 325 -5.29 -33.12 26.62
N GLU A 326 -6.60 -33.26 26.41
CA GLU A 326 -7.53 -32.12 26.50
C GLU A 326 -7.54 -31.50 27.92
N ASP A 327 -7.48 -32.33 28.94
CA ASP A 327 -7.46 -31.84 30.33
C ASP A 327 -6.18 -31.03 30.61
N GLU A 328 -5.06 -31.46 30.05
CA GLU A 328 -3.81 -30.72 30.12
C GLU A 328 -3.88 -29.37 29.37
N LEU A 329 -4.51 -29.35 28.20
CA LEU A 329 -4.74 -28.11 27.45
C LEU A 329 -5.63 -27.14 28.22
N ARG A 330 -6.72 -27.63 28.82
CA ARG A 330 -7.58 -26.81 29.68
C ARG A 330 -6.82 -26.20 30.86
N GLU A 331 -5.94 -26.97 31.47
CA GLU A 331 -5.12 -26.45 32.54
C GLU A 331 -4.10 -25.42 32.06
N MET A 332 -3.43 -25.65 30.92
CA MET A 332 -2.47 -24.70 30.37
C MET A 332 -3.17 -23.39 29.94
N ILE A 333 -4.40 -23.45 29.50
CA ILE A 333 -5.20 -22.24 29.17
C ILE A 333 -5.51 -21.45 30.47
N ARG A 334 -5.84 -22.12 31.59
CA ARG A 334 -6.03 -21.42 32.88
C ARG A 334 -4.72 -20.83 33.43
N ILE A 335 -3.62 -21.55 33.29
CA ILE A 335 -2.29 -21.02 33.62
C ILE A 335 -1.98 -19.78 32.78
N ARG A 336 -2.27 -19.82 31.49
CA ARG A 336 -2.13 -18.66 30.64
C ARG A 336 -3.00 -17.49 31.12
N ALA A 337 -4.25 -17.74 31.47
CA ALA A 337 -5.15 -16.72 32.02
C ALA A 337 -4.54 -16.03 33.24
N ARG A 338 -3.99 -16.80 34.21
CA ARG A 338 -3.31 -16.25 35.38
C ARG A 338 -2.11 -15.41 35.02
N MET A 339 -1.25 -15.89 34.10
CA MET A 339 -0.03 -15.17 33.69
C MET A 339 -0.33 -13.85 32.97
N PHE A 340 -1.47 -13.76 32.31
CA PHE A 340 -1.85 -12.58 31.52
C PHE A 340 -2.93 -11.72 32.18
N GLY A 341 -3.28 -12.03 33.45
CA GLY A 341 -4.25 -11.24 34.21
C GLY A 341 -5.69 -11.33 33.69
N VAL A 342 -6.02 -12.40 33.00
CA VAL A 342 -7.37 -12.71 32.51
C VAL A 342 -8.05 -13.65 33.50
N ALA A 343 -9.38 -13.58 33.64
CA ALA A 343 -10.12 -14.49 34.50
C ALA A 343 -9.96 -15.95 34.02
N GLU A 344 -9.68 -16.88 34.93
CA GLU A 344 -9.45 -18.31 34.61
C GLU A 344 -10.68 -18.99 34.02
N ASP A 345 -11.85 -18.44 34.26
CA ASP A 345 -13.17 -18.87 33.76
C ASP A 345 -13.70 -18.00 32.62
N CYS A 346 -12.84 -17.20 31.98
CA CYS A 346 -13.22 -16.35 30.86
C CYS A 346 -13.83 -17.14 29.67
N TYR A 347 -13.51 -18.44 29.59
CA TYR A 347 -14.07 -19.36 28.61
C TYR A 347 -14.61 -20.62 29.28
N ASP A 348 -15.77 -21.12 28.83
CA ASP A 348 -16.24 -22.46 29.21
C ASP A 348 -15.50 -23.52 28.40
N LEU A 349 -14.30 -23.88 28.86
CA LEU A 349 -13.40 -24.81 28.18
C LEU A 349 -13.97 -26.24 28.07
N SER A 350 -15.09 -26.56 28.74
CA SER A 350 -15.74 -27.87 28.63
C SER A 350 -16.44 -28.08 27.29
N LEU A 351 -16.72 -27.00 26.56
CA LEU A 351 -17.43 -27.01 25.28
C LEU A 351 -16.52 -27.33 24.09
N TYR A 352 -15.19 -27.34 24.27
CA TYR A 352 -14.22 -27.38 23.17
C TYR A 352 -13.40 -28.66 23.16
N GLY A 353 -13.19 -29.17 21.96
CA GLY A 353 -12.32 -30.32 21.69
C GLY A 353 -10.85 -29.92 21.60
N LYS A 354 -9.99 -30.91 21.42
CA LYS A 354 -8.54 -30.77 21.48
C LYS A 354 -8.00 -29.72 20.51
N GLU A 355 -8.51 -29.68 19.30
CA GLU A 355 -8.07 -28.73 18.25
C GLU A 355 -8.42 -27.29 18.62
N GLU A 356 -9.65 -27.04 19.05
CA GLU A 356 -10.12 -25.74 19.48
C GLU A 356 -9.38 -25.27 20.77
N LEU A 357 -9.13 -26.17 21.73
CA LEU A 357 -8.35 -25.87 22.92
C LEU A 357 -6.91 -25.47 22.55
N MET A 358 -6.30 -26.11 21.54
CA MET A 358 -4.98 -25.73 21.07
C MET A 358 -4.99 -24.34 20.40
N ARG A 359 -6.03 -24.00 19.63
CA ARG A 359 -6.22 -22.64 19.08
C ARG A 359 -6.36 -21.61 20.19
N ILE A 360 -7.19 -21.87 21.18
CA ILE A 360 -7.35 -20.98 22.35
C ILE A 360 -6.00 -20.79 23.06
N LEU A 361 -5.23 -21.87 23.24
CA LEU A 361 -3.92 -21.81 23.89
C LEU A 361 -2.92 -20.95 23.13
N LYS A 362 -2.95 -20.95 21.81
CA LYS A 362 -2.00 -20.24 20.94
C LYS A 362 -2.47 -18.88 20.45
N SER A 363 -3.74 -18.52 20.63
CA SER A 363 -4.34 -17.29 20.12
C SER A 363 -3.65 -16.02 20.66
N ALA A 364 -3.32 -15.09 19.78
CA ALA A 364 -2.83 -13.77 20.18
C ALA A 364 -3.91 -12.95 20.90
N GLY A 365 -5.18 -13.18 20.55
CA GLY A 365 -6.35 -12.51 21.11
C GLY A 365 -6.91 -13.12 22.39
N PHE A 366 -6.12 -13.84 23.13
CA PHE A 366 -6.54 -14.50 24.38
C PHE A 366 -7.18 -13.50 25.37
N GLY A 367 -8.37 -13.86 25.89
CA GLY A 367 -9.17 -12.98 26.77
C GLY A 367 -10.25 -12.17 26.03
N ARG A 368 -10.30 -12.20 24.69
CA ARG A 368 -11.40 -11.68 23.88
C ARG A 368 -12.60 -12.63 23.87
N PRO A 369 -13.77 -12.23 23.31
CA PRO A 369 -14.88 -13.17 23.07
C PRO A 369 -14.40 -14.43 22.39
N ILE A 370 -14.92 -15.59 22.81
CA ILE A 370 -14.42 -16.88 22.36
C ILE A 370 -14.60 -17.09 20.84
N GLU A 371 -15.63 -16.49 20.28
CA GLU A 371 -15.89 -16.52 18.84
C GLU A 371 -14.76 -15.85 18.05
N ASP A 372 -14.22 -14.74 18.59
CA ASP A 372 -13.08 -14.04 17.99
C ASP A 372 -11.79 -14.85 18.13
N VAL A 373 -11.60 -15.49 19.29
CA VAL A 373 -10.42 -16.35 19.55
C VAL A 373 -10.42 -17.60 18.68
N LEU A 374 -11.56 -18.21 18.47
CA LEU A 374 -11.69 -19.40 17.63
C LEU A 374 -11.67 -19.05 16.13
N ALA A 375 -12.03 -17.83 15.77
CA ALA A 375 -11.88 -17.31 14.42
C ALA A 375 -10.43 -16.88 14.13
N GLU A 376 -9.60 -16.64 15.15
CA GLU A 376 -8.16 -16.45 14.93
C GLU A 376 -7.56 -17.73 14.38
N ARG A 377 -7.10 -17.65 13.13
CA ARG A 377 -6.24 -18.69 12.58
C ARG A 377 -4.90 -18.60 13.28
N GLY A 378 -4.42 -19.74 13.75
CA GLY A 378 -3.20 -19.80 14.55
C GLY A 378 -1.99 -19.22 13.78
N GLN A 379 -0.97 -18.79 14.50
CA GLN A 379 0.30 -18.30 13.93
C GLN A 379 1.05 -19.36 13.08
N ASP A 380 0.50 -20.57 12.94
CA ASP A 380 1.11 -21.70 12.26
C ASP A 380 0.73 -21.83 10.77
N GLY A 381 -0.05 -20.88 10.19
CA GLY A 381 -0.45 -20.89 8.77
C GLY A 381 0.69 -20.60 7.77
N PHE A 382 1.93 -20.78 8.20
CA PHE A 382 3.11 -20.46 7.43
C PHE A 382 4.09 -21.64 7.42
N SER A 383 4.60 -22.00 6.25
CA SER A 383 5.59 -23.06 6.09
C SER A 383 6.81 -22.53 5.36
N VAL A 384 7.99 -22.74 5.92
CA VAL A 384 9.26 -22.50 5.22
C VAL A 384 9.90 -23.85 4.92
N LEU A 385 10.17 -24.08 3.65
CA LEU A 385 10.97 -25.20 3.19
C LEU A 385 12.43 -24.76 3.15
N ILE A 386 13.26 -25.44 3.94
CA ILE A 386 14.70 -25.37 3.78
C ILE A 386 15.08 -26.68 3.08
N GLY A 387 15.55 -26.60 1.84
CA GLY A 387 15.94 -27.77 1.08
C GLY A 387 17.09 -28.53 1.73
N THR A 388 17.30 -29.78 1.29
CA THR A 388 18.53 -30.53 1.60
C THR A 388 19.79 -29.88 1.01
N ASP A 389 19.62 -29.08 -0.04
CA ASP A 389 20.57 -28.07 -0.50
C ASP A 389 20.34 -26.81 0.34
N PRO A 390 21.32 -26.34 1.13
CA PRO A 390 21.18 -25.14 1.97
C PRO A 390 20.94 -23.86 1.17
N GLU A 391 21.06 -23.90 -0.15
CA GLU A 391 20.77 -22.78 -1.05
C GLU A 391 19.28 -22.67 -1.42
N ILE A 392 18.44 -23.67 -1.09
CA ILE A 392 17.01 -23.61 -1.40
C ILE A 392 16.21 -23.23 -0.15
N ILE A 393 15.70 -21.99 -0.14
CA ILE A 393 14.70 -21.54 0.82
C ILE A 393 13.42 -21.20 0.04
N ALA A 394 12.30 -21.79 0.44
CA ALA A 394 11.00 -21.49 -0.13
C ALA A 394 9.97 -21.31 0.97
N GLN A 395 9.04 -20.34 0.78
CA GLN A 395 7.95 -20.11 1.72
C GLN A 395 6.57 -20.40 1.10
N TYR A 396 5.64 -20.74 1.97
CA TYR A 396 4.22 -20.87 1.66
C TYR A 396 3.39 -20.54 2.89
N ALA A 397 2.66 -19.43 2.84
CA ALA A 397 1.60 -19.13 3.78
C ALA A 397 0.33 -19.88 3.35
N TYR A 398 -0.06 -20.89 4.11
CA TYR A 398 -1.21 -21.77 3.79
C TYR A 398 -2.50 -21.37 4.52
N GLU A 399 -2.48 -20.24 5.23
CA GLU A 399 -3.63 -19.57 5.81
C GLU A 399 -3.57 -18.08 5.51
N PRO A 400 -4.72 -17.39 5.36
CA PRO A 400 -4.76 -15.95 5.23
C PRO A 400 -4.07 -15.29 6.42
N ALA A 401 -3.10 -14.43 6.15
CA ALA A 401 -2.31 -13.77 7.16
C ALA A 401 -2.00 -12.34 6.76
N GLN A 402 -1.87 -11.46 7.74
CA GLN A 402 -1.41 -10.10 7.49
C GLN A 402 0.04 -10.13 7.00
N SER A 403 0.30 -9.43 5.90
CA SER A 403 1.65 -9.26 5.37
C SER A 403 2.48 -8.39 6.31
N THR A 404 3.75 -8.75 6.45
CA THR A 404 4.69 -8.09 7.37
C THR A 404 5.96 -7.64 6.69
N HIS A 405 6.14 -7.95 5.40
CA HIS A 405 7.37 -7.71 4.65
C HIS A 405 7.09 -7.43 3.18
N VAL A 406 7.98 -6.72 2.52
CA VAL A 406 7.93 -6.46 1.09
C VAL A 406 9.21 -6.96 0.44
N VAL A 407 9.08 -7.64 -0.69
CA VAL A 407 10.19 -8.18 -1.47
C VAL A 407 9.97 -7.93 -2.95
N THR A 408 11.00 -8.16 -3.78
CA THR A 408 10.92 -7.94 -5.21
C THR A 408 10.93 -9.26 -5.96
N VAL A 409 9.85 -9.61 -6.65
CA VAL A 409 9.80 -10.75 -7.56
C VAL A 409 10.54 -10.39 -8.84
N VAL A 410 11.52 -11.24 -9.21
CA VAL A 410 12.39 -11.08 -10.37
C VAL A 410 12.26 -12.20 -11.40
N GLY A 411 11.45 -13.21 -11.10
CA GLY A 411 11.25 -14.36 -11.98
C GLY A 411 10.30 -15.40 -11.41
N TRP A 412 10.23 -16.53 -12.09
CA TRP A 412 9.39 -17.67 -11.69
C TRP A 412 9.93 -19.00 -12.17
N ASP A 413 9.46 -20.08 -11.53
CA ASP A 413 9.71 -21.48 -11.91
C ASP A 413 8.41 -22.29 -11.77
N ASP A 414 7.71 -22.57 -12.89
CA ASP A 414 6.49 -23.37 -12.92
C ASP A 414 6.72 -24.82 -12.53
N THR A 415 7.96 -25.29 -12.59
CA THR A 415 8.35 -26.67 -12.30
C THR A 415 8.77 -26.90 -10.83
N PHE A 416 8.73 -25.85 -9.99
CA PHE A 416 9.05 -26.01 -8.58
C PHE A 416 7.94 -26.81 -7.90
N ALA A 417 8.25 -28.08 -7.58
CA ALA A 417 7.24 -29.06 -7.23
C ALA A 417 6.58 -28.79 -5.87
N ALA A 418 5.26 -28.86 -5.81
CA ALA A 418 4.50 -28.81 -4.58
C ALA A 418 4.88 -29.96 -3.63
N ASP A 419 5.33 -31.09 -4.16
CA ASP A 419 5.81 -32.25 -3.38
C ASP A 419 7.07 -31.98 -2.56
N ASN A 420 7.73 -30.83 -2.75
CA ASN A 420 8.81 -30.38 -1.87
C ASN A 420 8.32 -30.05 -0.45
N TRP A 421 7.05 -29.68 -0.27
CA TRP A 421 6.46 -29.40 1.03
C TRP A 421 5.89 -30.64 1.71
N PRO A 422 5.84 -30.66 3.07
CA PRO A 422 5.13 -31.72 3.80
C PRO A 422 3.68 -31.87 3.34
N GLU A 423 3.14 -33.08 3.36
CA GLU A 423 1.82 -33.41 2.82
C GLU A 423 0.67 -32.58 3.47
N ASP A 424 0.79 -32.27 4.76
CA ASP A 424 -0.17 -31.49 5.55
C ASP A 424 -0.07 -29.95 5.35
N ARG A 425 0.96 -29.50 4.62
CA ARG A 425 1.27 -28.09 4.38
C ARG A 425 1.70 -27.84 2.93
N ARG A 426 1.17 -28.62 2.03
CA ARG A 426 1.54 -28.61 0.62
C ARG A 426 0.70 -27.60 -0.15
N PRO A 427 1.30 -26.77 -1.02
CA PRO A 427 0.56 -25.95 -1.97
C PRO A 427 -0.32 -26.81 -2.87
N PRO A 428 -1.44 -26.28 -3.39
CA PRO A 428 -2.36 -27.02 -4.26
C PRO A 428 -1.73 -27.54 -5.56
N ALA A 429 -0.72 -26.87 -6.10
CA ALA A 429 0.00 -27.27 -7.30
C ALA A 429 1.44 -26.70 -7.31
N ASP A 430 2.20 -27.08 -8.32
CA ASP A 430 3.57 -26.63 -8.56
C ASP A 430 3.63 -25.13 -8.90
N GLY A 431 4.81 -24.57 -8.77
CA GLY A 431 5.15 -23.22 -9.17
C GLY A 431 5.54 -22.30 -8.01
N ALA A 432 6.57 -21.51 -8.28
CA ALA A 432 7.08 -20.53 -7.32
C ALA A 432 7.62 -19.27 -7.99
N TRP A 433 7.52 -18.16 -7.30
CA TRP A 433 8.17 -16.90 -7.61
C TRP A 433 9.61 -16.91 -7.14
N ILE A 434 10.53 -16.31 -7.89
CA ILE A 434 11.89 -16.03 -7.48
C ILE A 434 11.91 -14.62 -6.91
N ALA A 435 12.17 -14.49 -5.61
CA ALA A 435 12.13 -13.24 -4.89
C ALA A 435 13.52 -12.77 -4.43
N LYS A 436 13.83 -11.50 -4.70
CA LYS A 436 14.98 -10.76 -4.17
C LYS A 436 14.58 -10.15 -2.82
N ASN A 437 15.33 -10.50 -1.77
CA ASN A 437 15.14 -9.96 -0.43
C ASN A 437 16.08 -8.75 -0.17
N SER A 438 15.87 -8.07 0.97
CA SER A 438 16.62 -6.91 1.43
C SER A 438 17.38 -7.16 2.74
N TRP A 439 17.91 -8.40 2.94
CA TRP A 439 18.63 -8.79 4.17
C TRP A 439 20.09 -9.14 3.90
N GLY A 440 20.65 -8.62 2.82
CA GLY A 440 22.02 -8.87 2.41
C GLY A 440 22.20 -10.17 1.62
N ALA A 441 23.31 -10.25 0.89
CA ALA A 441 23.63 -11.39 0.06
C ALA A 441 24.05 -12.65 0.84
N ASP A 442 24.38 -12.52 2.13
CA ASP A 442 24.70 -13.64 3.00
C ASP A 442 23.46 -14.41 3.49
N TRP A 443 22.25 -13.85 3.27
CA TRP A 443 21.00 -14.49 3.59
C TRP A 443 20.48 -15.32 2.41
N GLY A 444 19.84 -16.45 2.70
CA GLY A 444 19.18 -17.28 1.68
C GLY A 444 20.13 -17.76 0.60
N ASN A 445 19.63 -17.87 -0.60
CA ASN A 445 20.44 -18.15 -1.79
C ASN A 445 21.00 -16.85 -2.37
N ALA A 446 22.12 -16.38 -1.85
CA ALA A 446 22.72 -15.10 -2.23
C ALA A 446 21.73 -13.92 -2.16
N GLY A 447 20.86 -13.91 -1.14
CA GLY A 447 19.83 -12.91 -0.92
C GLY A 447 18.48 -13.20 -1.60
N TYR A 448 18.34 -14.36 -2.24
CA TYR A 448 17.11 -14.77 -2.92
C TYR A 448 16.45 -15.96 -2.22
N PHE A 449 15.14 -16.11 -2.48
CA PHE A 449 14.33 -17.24 -2.02
C PHE A 449 13.14 -17.46 -2.94
N LEU A 450 12.36 -18.52 -2.70
CA LEU A 450 11.20 -18.85 -3.49
C LEU A 450 9.90 -18.61 -2.69
N ILE A 451 8.84 -18.23 -3.38
CA ILE A 451 7.50 -18.05 -2.79
C ILE A 451 6.52 -18.86 -3.63
N SER A 452 5.74 -19.76 -3.00
CA SER A 452 4.70 -20.49 -3.73
C SER A 452 3.73 -19.52 -4.41
N TYR A 453 3.25 -19.84 -5.62
CA TYR A 453 2.17 -19.08 -6.29
C TYR A 453 0.90 -19.01 -5.44
N TYR A 454 0.70 -20.00 -4.58
CA TYR A 454 -0.47 -20.16 -3.73
C TYR A 454 -0.29 -19.55 -2.33
N ASP A 455 0.76 -18.79 -2.11
CA ASP A 455 0.99 -18.10 -0.84
C ASP A 455 -0.17 -17.15 -0.54
N MET A 456 -0.91 -17.41 0.53
CA MET A 456 -2.15 -16.69 0.86
C MET A 456 -1.92 -15.29 1.42
N SER A 457 -0.67 -14.92 1.65
CA SER A 457 -0.29 -13.58 2.11
C SER A 457 0.09 -12.62 0.99
N LEU A 458 0.20 -13.12 -0.26
CA LEU A 458 0.57 -12.29 -1.41
C LEU A 458 -0.46 -11.19 -1.68
N ASN A 459 -0.05 -9.94 -1.58
CA ASN A 459 -0.88 -8.78 -1.91
C ASN A 459 -0.02 -7.53 -2.18
N GLY A 460 -0.66 -6.36 -2.36
CA GLY A 460 0.03 -5.08 -2.52
C GLY A 460 1.04 -5.07 -3.67
N ILE A 461 0.67 -5.64 -4.81
CA ILE A 461 1.58 -5.92 -5.92
C ILE A 461 1.75 -4.67 -6.77
N CYS A 462 2.99 -4.21 -6.97
CA CYS A 462 3.27 -2.96 -7.66
C CYS A 462 4.45 -3.07 -8.62
N THR A 463 4.36 -2.36 -9.76
CA THR A 463 5.47 -2.11 -10.68
C THR A 463 5.61 -0.63 -10.99
N PHE A 464 6.81 -0.22 -11.41
CA PHE A 464 7.14 1.17 -11.70
C PHE A 464 7.67 1.32 -13.12
N GLU A 465 7.33 2.43 -13.77
CA GLU A 465 7.85 2.83 -15.07
C GLU A 465 8.41 4.25 -14.98
N TYR A 466 9.53 4.49 -15.64
CA TYR A 466 10.22 5.78 -15.57
C TYR A 466 10.33 6.46 -16.93
N VAL A 467 10.41 7.79 -16.91
CA VAL A 467 10.68 8.59 -18.11
C VAL A 467 12.18 8.54 -18.37
N THR A 468 12.59 8.01 -19.52
CA THR A 468 14.00 8.00 -19.94
C THR A 468 14.27 8.99 -21.05
N GLY A 469 15.36 9.74 -20.91
CA GLY A 469 15.57 11.00 -21.60
C GLY A 469 16.23 10.95 -22.99
N GLU A 470 16.26 9.83 -23.76
CA GLU A 470 16.97 9.83 -25.04
C GLU A 470 16.40 10.78 -26.12
N ASN A 471 15.15 11.27 -26.00
CA ASN A 471 14.58 12.29 -26.88
C ASN A 471 13.53 13.18 -26.17
N GLY A 472 13.52 13.19 -24.84
CA GLY A 472 12.63 14.02 -24.02
C GLY A 472 13.27 15.35 -23.63
N PRO A 473 12.47 16.31 -23.15
CA PRO A 473 12.99 17.50 -22.52
C PRO A 473 13.86 17.13 -21.32
N ASP A 474 14.76 18.03 -20.97
CA ASP A 474 15.66 17.85 -19.83
C ASP A 474 14.87 17.60 -18.53
N LEU A 475 14.95 16.37 -17.99
CA LEU A 475 14.19 15.95 -16.80
C LEU A 475 14.48 16.81 -15.58
N ASN A 476 15.65 17.48 -15.54
CA ASN A 476 16.00 18.39 -14.46
C ASN A 476 15.17 19.69 -14.42
N THR A 477 14.31 19.89 -15.43
CA THR A 477 13.44 21.07 -15.53
C THR A 477 11.95 20.72 -15.46
N LEU A 478 11.58 19.44 -15.30
CA LEU A 478 10.20 19.04 -15.10
C LEU A 478 9.70 19.53 -13.74
N GLU A 479 8.59 20.23 -13.76
CA GLU A 479 7.88 20.69 -12.56
C GLU A 479 6.54 19.98 -12.48
N ILE A 480 6.24 19.38 -11.31
CA ILE A 480 4.97 18.72 -11.03
C ILE A 480 4.11 19.66 -10.21
N LEU A 481 3.04 20.17 -10.82
CA LEU A 481 2.02 20.94 -10.12
C LEU A 481 1.03 19.97 -9.49
N ALA A 482 0.95 19.94 -8.18
CA ALA A 482 0.12 19.08 -7.37
C ALA A 482 -0.44 19.84 -6.15
N HIS A 483 -1.54 19.34 -5.59
CA HIS A 483 -2.09 19.79 -4.33
C HIS A 483 -2.21 18.65 -3.31
N ASP A 484 -2.12 17.39 -3.75
CA ASP A 484 -2.19 16.18 -2.95
C ASP A 484 -0.77 15.74 -2.56
N HIS A 485 -0.19 16.37 -1.55
CA HIS A 485 1.19 16.11 -1.12
C HIS A 485 1.32 15.07 0.00
N MET A 486 0.22 14.66 0.61
CA MET A 486 0.23 13.64 1.65
C MET A 486 0.57 12.27 1.05
N PRO A 487 1.64 11.57 1.50
CA PRO A 487 1.82 10.16 1.15
C PRO A 487 0.63 9.34 1.64
N ALA A 488 -0.09 8.71 0.72
CA ALA A 488 -1.33 8.04 1.01
C ALA A 488 -1.12 6.60 1.48
N GLU A 489 -1.88 6.16 2.46
CA GLU A 489 -1.92 4.76 2.89
C GLU A 489 -2.94 3.95 2.09
N ASN A 490 -3.96 4.62 1.54
CA ASN A 490 -5.05 4.00 0.81
C ASN A 490 -5.45 4.82 -0.42
N ILE A 491 -5.85 4.10 -1.47
CA ILE A 491 -6.51 4.62 -2.66
C ILE A 491 -7.95 4.12 -2.63
N HIS A 492 -8.90 5.03 -2.75
CA HIS A 492 -10.32 4.70 -2.79
C HIS A 492 -10.87 5.01 -4.17
N SER A 493 -11.53 4.04 -4.79
CA SER A 493 -12.30 4.21 -6.02
C SER A 493 -13.79 4.04 -5.73
N THR A 494 -14.57 5.06 -6.04
CA THR A 494 -16.04 5.01 -5.90
C THR A 494 -16.66 5.04 -7.28
N LEU A 495 -17.45 4.01 -7.62
CA LEU A 495 -18.05 3.84 -8.93
C LEU A 495 -19.48 4.38 -9.00
N PHE A 496 -19.74 5.24 -9.97
CA PHE A 496 -21.02 5.89 -10.24
C PHE A 496 -21.64 5.41 -11.56
N THR A 497 -22.95 5.52 -11.68
CA THR A 497 -23.69 5.26 -12.93
C THR A 497 -23.69 6.44 -13.87
N ASP A 498 -23.61 7.65 -13.33
CA ASP A 498 -23.58 8.90 -14.07
C ASP A 498 -22.16 9.48 -14.08
N PRO A 499 -21.79 10.27 -15.08
CA PRO A 499 -20.46 10.87 -15.16
C PRO A 499 -20.10 11.66 -13.91
N VAL A 500 -18.92 11.38 -13.36
CA VAL A 500 -18.30 12.13 -12.27
C VAL A 500 -16.95 12.64 -12.75
N TYR A 501 -16.66 13.90 -12.45
CA TYR A 501 -15.41 14.54 -12.83
C TYR A 501 -14.64 14.98 -11.59
N ALA A 502 -13.34 14.75 -11.61
CA ALA A 502 -12.37 15.32 -10.67
C ALA A 502 -11.59 16.42 -11.37
N ALA A 503 -11.26 17.51 -10.70
CA ALA A 503 -10.42 18.54 -11.28
C ALA A 503 -9.51 19.23 -10.27
N SER A 504 -8.35 19.73 -10.75
CA SER A 504 -7.48 20.61 -9.99
C SER A 504 -7.14 21.86 -10.79
N ILE A 505 -6.96 22.99 -10.08
CA ILE A 505 -6.63 24.30 -10.66
C ILE A 505 -5.23 24.67 -10.24
N PHE A 506 -4.37 25.03 -11.21
CA PHE A 506 -2.98 25.40 -11.00
C PHE A 506 -2.68 26.77 -11.54
N THR A 507 -1.75 27.49 -10.88
CA THR A 507 -1.18 28.76 -11.36
C THR A 507 0.14 28.47 -12.06
N ILE A 508 0.37 29.11 -13.19
CA ILE A 508 1.57 28.97 -14.01
C ILE A 508 2.50 30.14 -13.73
N GLU A 509 3.62 29.89 -13.07
CA GLU A 509 4.56 30.95 -12.65
C GLU A 509 5.40 31.50 -13.80
N ALA A 510 5.78 30.67 -14.77
CA ALA A 510 6.58 31.01 -15.93
C ALA A 510 5.96 30.46 -17.21
N ASP A 511 6.29 31.06 -18.36
CA ASP A 511 5.92 30.47 -19.66
C ASP A 511 6.40 29.03 -19.71
N SER A 512 5.48 28.10 -19.95
CA SER A 512 5.76 26.68 -19.80
C SER A 512 5.08 25.84 -20.89
N VAL A 513 5.51 24.59 -21.04
CA VAL A 513 4.84 23.57 -21.85
C VAL A 513 4.28 22.52 -20.93
N LEU A 514 2.97 22.32 -20.92
CA LEU A 514 2.35 21.18 -20.27
C LEU A 514 2.53 19.94 -21.16
N GLN A 515 3.30 18.97 -20.67
CA GLN A 515 3.65 17.77 -21.41
C GLN A 515 2.84 16.56 -20.99
N TYR A 516 2.53 16.47 -19.69
CA TYR A 516 1.74 15.37 -19.12
C TYR A 516 0.67 15.91 -18.17
N VAL A 517 -0.43 15.19 -18.13
CA VAL A 517 -1.41 15.24 -17.06
C VAL A 517 -1.37 13.91 -16.34
N SER A 518 -1.45 13.88 -15.05
CA SER A 518 -1.53 12.61 -14.32
C SER A 518 -2.81 12.48 -13.52
N ALA A 519 -3.24 11.24 -13.40
CA ALA A 519 -4.36 10.82 -12.57
C ALA A 519 -4.01 9.53 -11.81
N MET A 520 -4.68 9.32 -10.69
CA MET A 520 -4.67 8.07 -9.95
C MET A 520 -5.92 7.29 -10.33
N THR A 521 -5.76 6.03 -10.76
CA THR A 521 -6.87 5.13 -11.04
C THR A 521 -6.99 4.04 -9.96
N GLY A 522 -8.20 3.56 -9.69
CA GLY A 522 -8.46 2.55 -8.68
C GLY A 522 -8.91 1.20 -9.21
N ASP A 523 -9.14 1.09 -10.54
CA ASP A 523 -9.73 -0.08 -11.17
C ASP A 523 -8.94 -0.53 -12.39
N LEU A 524 -9.16 -1.78 -12.82
CA LEU A 524 -8.55 -2.33 -14.04
C LEU A 524 -9.19 -1.74 -15.30
N ASP A 525 -8.43 -1.68 -16.39
CA ASP A 525 -8.87 -1.22 -17.73
C ASP A 525 -9.55 0.16 -17.70
N THR A 526 -9.12 1.03 -16.78
CA THR A 526 -9.67 2.38 -16.65
C THR A 526 -9.26 3.26 -17.82
N THR A 527 -10.26 3.87 -18.49
CA THR A 527 -10.01 4.90 -19.50
C THR A 527 -10.12 6.27 -18.84
N VAL A 528 -9.02 7.01 -18.87
CA VAL A 528 -8.91 8.37 -18.34
C VAL A 528 -9.03 9.36 -19.48
N THR A 529 -9.96 10.32 -19.39
CA THR A 529 -10.08 11.47 -20.28
C THR A 529 -9.76 12.74 -19.51
N ALA A 530 -8.65 13.38 -19.83
CA ALA A 530 -8.21 14.64 -19.25
C ALA A 530 -8.51 15.80 -20.17
N SER A 531 -9.21 16.83 -19.67
CA SER A 531 -9.50 18.08 -20.38
C SER A 531 -8.79 19.24 -19.70
N VAL A 532 -8.02 20.00 -20.45
CA VAL A 532 -7.23 21.15 -19.94
C VAL A 532 -7.89 22.45 -20.39
N TYR A 533 -8.19 23.33 -19.43
CA TYR A 533 -8.78 24.65 -19.67
C TYR A 533 -7.82 25.74 -19.23
N LEU A 534 -7.68 26.80 -20.05
CA LEU A 534 -7.06 28.04 -19.65
C LEU A 534 -8.14 28.94 -19.04
N LEU A 535 -8.04 29.23 -17.75
CA LEU A 535 -9.05 29.98 -17.02
C LEU A 535 -9.01 31.47 -17.33
N ASN A 536 -10.19 32.09 -17.37
CA ASN A 536 -10.36 33.51 -17.66
C ASN A 536 -10.38 34.32 -16.35
N GLY A 537 -9.38 35.20 -16.13
CA GLY A 537 -9.40 36.14 -15.01
C GLY A 537 -9.69 35.47 -13.67
N ASP A 538 -10.76 35.92 -12.99
CA ASP A 538 -11.20 35.42 -11.67
C ASP A 538 -12.11 34.19 -11.77
N ALA A 539 -11.98 33.36 -12.81
CA ALA A 539 -12.74 32.13 -12.97
C ALA A 539 -12.71 31.29 -11.69
N ALA A 540 -13.90 30.88 -11.22
CA ALA A 540 -14.05 30.19 -9.95
C ALA A 540 -14.20 28.68 -10.10
N THR A 541 -14.51 28.20 -11.31
CA THR A 541 -14.73 26.78 -11.57
C THR A 541 -13.86 26.28 -12.74
N PRO A 542 -13.61 24.96 -12.81
CA PRO A 542 -12.74 24.38 -13.85
C PRO A 542 -13.17 24.67 -15.31
N GLU A 543 -14.47 24.78 -15.58
CA GLU A 543 -14.97 24.99 -16.96
C GLU A 543 -15.19 26.48 -17.33
N ASP A 544 -14.88 27.42 -16.44
CA ASP A 544 -14.99 28.88 -16.71
C ASP A 544 -13.89 29.42 -17.63
N GLY A 545 -13.18 28.51 -18.32
CA GLY A 545 -12.06 28.80 -19.18
C GLY A 545 -12.26 28.43 -20.62
N THR A 546 -11.18 28.58 -21.40
CA THR A 546 -11.11 28.13 -22.78
C THR A 546 -10.49 26.74 -22.81
N LEU A 547 -11.18 25.74 -23.36
CA LEU A 547 -10.64 24.40 -23.56
C LEU A 547 -9.42 24.48 -24.50
N LEU A 548 -8.26 24.05 -24.00
CA LEU A 548 -7.02 23.95 -24.77
C LEU A 548 -6.87 22.61 -25.49
N GLY A 549 -7.30 21.52 -24.83
CA GLY A 549 -7.23 20.18 -25.39
C GLY A 549 -7.90 19.15 -24.48
N SER A 550 -8.22 17.99 -25.07
CA SER A 550 -8.72 16.83 -24.35
C SER A 550 -8.00 15.59 -24.85
N TYR A 551 -7.52 14.76 -23.94
CA TYR A 551 -6.64 13.61 -24.17
C TYR A 551 -7.23 12.39 -23.49
N THR A 552 -7.16 11.23 -24.13
CA THR A 552 -7.74 10.00 -23.61
C THR A 552 -6.75 8.87 -23.75
N GLU A 553 -6.54 8.13 -22.66
CA GLU A 553 -5.70 6.94 -22.61
C GLU A 553 -6.34 5.87 -21.73
N THR A 554 -6.12 4.59 -22.04
CA THR A 554 -6.63 3.46 -21.24
C THR A 554 -5.48 2.78 -20.55
N PHE A 555 -5.59 2.63 -19.22
CA PHE A 555 -4.61 1.98 -18.38
C PHE A 555 -5.16 0.64 -17.91
N ARG A 556 -4.36 -0.41 -18.11
CA ARG A 556 -4.75 -1.78 -17.80
C ARG A 556 -4.86 -2.03 -16.30
N TYR A 557 -3.97 -1.41 -15.52
CA TYR A 557 -3.89 -1.59 -14.07
C TYR A 557 -4.33 -0.32 -13.35
N ALA A 558 -4.76 -0.46 -12.12
CA ALA A 558 -4.91 0.65 -11.20
C ALA A 558 -3.55 1.30 -10.88
N GLY A 559 -3.53 2.50 -10.31
CA GLY A 559 -2.31 3.15 -9.88
C GLY A 559 -2.15 4.58 -10.38
N TYR A 560 -0.92 5.08 -10.38
CA TYR A 560 -0.58 6.41 -10.88
C TYR A 560 -0.17 6.36 -12.34
N HIS A 561 -0.76 7.25 -13.15
CA HIS A 561 -0.54 7.26 -14.60
C HIS A 561 -0.36 8.67 -15.14
N ARG A 562 0.57 8.83 -16.07
CA ARG A 562 0.77 10.07 -16.84
C ARG A 562 0.24 9.90 -18.26
N LEU A 563 -0.76 10.70 -18.62
CA LEU A 563 -1.23 10.85 -19.98
C LEU A 563 -0.30 11.80 -20.75
N THR A 564 0.22 11.38 -21.90
CA THR A 564 1.08 12.21 -22.74
C THR A 564 0.22 13.15 -23.58
N LEU A 565 0.55 14.43 -23.56
CA LEU A 565 -0.05 15.44 -24.42
C LEU A 565 0.79 15.59 -25.69
N ASP A 566 0.38 14.97 -26.80
CA ASP A 566 1.12 15.03 -28.05
C ASP A 566 1.37 16.46 -28.51
N GLY A 567 2.65 16.83 -28.61
CA GLY A 567 3.09 18.17 -28.95
C GLY A 567 3.08 19.20 -27.82
N GLY A 568 2.61 18.82 -26.65
CA GLY A 568 2.51 19.69 -25.48
C GLY A 568 1.55 20.88 -25.65
N LEU A 569 1.14 21.51 -24.56
CA LEU A 569 0.32 22.72 -24.56
C LEU A 569 1.14 23.90 -24.04
N GLN A 570 1.18 25.00 -24.80
CA GLN A 570 1.84 26.24 -24.40
C GLN A 570 0.99 26.95 -23.32
N LEU A 571 1.58 27.24 -22.19
CA LEU A 571 0.95 27.91 -21.06
C LEU A 571 1.66 29.22 -20.77
N PRO A 572 0.94 30.36 -20.70
CA PRO A 572 1.53 31.66 -20.42
C PRO A 572 1.81 31.86 -18.93
N ALA A 573 2.90 32.56 -18.60
CA ALA A 573 3.18 33.03 -17.24
C ALA A 573 2.02 33.85 -16.67
N GLY A 574 1.72 33.66 -15.40
CA GLY A 574 0.58 34.28 -14.70
C GLY A 574 -0.78 33.75 -15.11
N GLY A 575 -0.83 32.74 -16.01
CA GLY A 575 -2.04 32.01 -16.37
C GLY A 575 -2.48 31.07 -15.26
N ARG A 576 -3.78 30.74 -15.26
CA ARG A 576 -4.33 29.64 -14.44
C ARG A 576 -4.91 28.60 -15.36
N ILE A 577 -4.63 27.34 -15.05
CA ILE A 577 -5.22 26.21 -15.78
C ILE A 577 -6.06 25.36 -14.84
N ALA A 578 -7.10 24.75 -15.41
CA ALA A 578 -7.81 23.64 -14.77
C ALA A 578 -7.54 22.36 -15.55
N VAL A 579 -7.27 21.30 -14.86
CA VAL A 579 -7.21 19.93 -15.41
C VAL A 579 -8.41 19.17 -14.86
N ALA A 580 -9.35 18.81 -15.74
CA ALA A 580 -10.53 18.04 -15.39
C ALA A 580 -10.41 16.62 -15.94
N VAL A 581 -10.63 15.63 -15.09
CA VAL A 581 -10.48 14.20 -15.39
C VAL A 581 -11.82 13.50 -15.27
N LEU A 582 -12.13 12.67 -16.27
CA LEU A 582 -13.23 11.71 -16.27
C LEU A 582 -12.63 10.31 -16.38
N GLU A 583 -12.93 9.45 -15.43
CA GLU A 583 -12.52 8.06 -15.47
C GLU A 583 -13.71 7.15 -15.77
N THR A 584 -13.52 6.25 -16.73
CA THR A 584 -14.52 5.24 -17.08
C THR A 584 -13.95 3.85 -16.92
N VAL A 585 -14.71 2.99 -16.24
CA VAL A 585 -14.34 1.61 -15.92
C VAL A 585 -15.32 0.67 -16.63
N PRO A 586 -14.85 -0.39 -17.31
CA PRO A 586 -15.74 -1.39 -17.88
C PRO A 586 -16.62 -2.04 -16.79
N ALA A 587 -17.92 -2.18 -17.06
CA ALA A 587 -18.85 -2.81 -16.14
C ALA A 587 -19.98 -3.51 -16.92
N GLY A 588 -19.90 -4.84 -17.02
CA GLY A 588 -20.80 -5.63 -17.85
C GLY A 588 -20.83 -5.13 -19.30
N ASP A 589 -22.02 -4.89 -19.86
CA ASP A 589 -22.19 -4.37 -21.23
C ASP A 589 -22.00 -2.84 -21.37
N GLY A 590 -21.61 -2.15 -20.27
CA GLY A 590 -21.48 -0.69 -20.23
C GLY A 590 -20.22 -0.21 -19.53
N VAL A 591 -20.29 1.02 -19.02
CA VAL A 591 -19.23 1.62 -18.22
C VAL A 591 -19.79 2.18 -16.90
N LYS A 592 -18.93 2.26 -15.89
CA LYS A 592 -19.10 3.07 -14.69
C LYS A 592 -18.13 4.23 -14.74
N TYR A 593 -18.35 5.20 -13.88
CA TYR A 593 -17.50 6.37 -13.73
C TYR A 593 -16.84 6.35 -12.36
N ALA A 594 -15.53 6.43 -12.32
CA ALA A 594 -14.79 6.38 -11.07
C ALA A 594 -14.50 7.80 -10.54
N LEU A 595 -14.62 7.95 -9.22
CA LEU A 595 -14.02 9.05 -8.48
C LEU A 595 -12.97 8.46 -7.57
N VAL A 596 -11.72 8.81 -7.80
CA VAL A 596 -10.59 8.34 -7.01
C VAL A 596 -10.14 9.42 -6.04
N ASN A 597 -9.94 9.03 -4.80
CA ASN A 597 -9.35 9.86 -3.77
C ASN A 597 -8.39 9.04 -2.90
N THR A 598 -7.52 9.74 -2.19
CA THR A 598 -6.51 9.15 -1.31
C THR A 598 -6.76 9.49 0.14
N SER A 599 -6.29 8.63 1.04
CA SER A 599 -6.39 8.87 2.48
C SER A 599 -5.27 8.19 3.28
N GLY A 600 -5.10 8.67 4.51
CA GLY A 600 -4.31 8.03 5.55
C GLY A 600 -5.05 8.05 6.89
N MET A 601 -4.52 7.39 7.90
CA MET A 601 -5.09 7.42 9.24
C MET A 601 -4.73 8.75 9.92
N ASN A 602 -5.71 9.54 10.36
CA ASN A 602 -5.44 10.78 11.09
C ASN A 602 -5.10 10.52 12.58
N LEU A 603 -4.71 11.57 13.31
CA LEU A 603 -4.35 11.46 14.72
C LEU A 603 -5.45 10.78 15.56
N LYS A 604 -6.70 11.17 15.36
CA LYS A 604 -7.84 10.56 16.08
C LYS A 604 -7.98 9.08 15.76
N GLY A 605 -7.85 8.69 14.49
CA GLY A 605 -7.90 7.29 14.06
C GLY A 605 -6.75 6.47 14.67
N ALA A 606 -5.54 7.04 14.70
CA ALA A 606 -4.36 6.42 15.31
C ALA A 606 -4.52 6.24 16.83
N GLU A 607 -5.04 7.24 17.53
CA GLU A 607 -5.35 7.16 18.97
C GLU A 607 -6.41 6.09 19.26
N GLU A 608 -7.51 6.07 18.49
CA GLU A 608 -8.57 5.06 18.62
C GLU A 608 -8.04 3.65 18.32
N HIS A 609 -7.22 3.50 17.27
CA HIS A 609 -6.56 2.25 16.94
C HIS A 609 -5.68 1.78 18.10
N ASN A 610 -4.80 2.64 18.60
CA ASN A 610 -3.88 2.31 19.70
C ASN A 610 -4.63 1.99 21.01
N ALA A 611 -5.75 2.66 21.28
CA ALA A 611 -6.60 2.37 22.42
C ALA A 611 -7.24 0.97 22.37
N ILE A 612 -7.54 0.48 21.18
CA ILE A 612 -8.18 -0.84 20.97
C ILE A 612 -7.11 -1.92 20.75
N ALA A 613 -6.28 -1.76 19.72
CA ALA A 613 -5.32 -2.77 19.26
C ALA A 613 -4.03 -2.78 20.09
N GLY A 614 -3.67 -1.67 20.73
CA GLY A 614 -2.51 -1.56 21.60
C GLY A 614 -2.56 -2.51 22.80
N ARG A 615 -3.76 -2.91 23.25
CA ARG A 615 -3.94 -3.96 24.29
C ARG A 615 -3.39 -5.32 23.85
N TYR A 616 -3.22 -5.51 22.54
CA TYR A 616 -2.71 -6.72 21.91
C TYR A 616 -1.28 -6.55 21.39
N GLY A 617 -0.61 -5.42 21.73
CA GLY A 617 0.73 -5.10 21.25
C GLY A 617 0.77 -4.60 19.79
N ILE A 618 -0.40 -4.33 19.20
CA ILE A 618 -0.51 -3.78 17.85
C ILE A 618 -0.74 -2.29 17.96
N THR A 619 0.29 -1.49 17.72
CA THR A 619 0.20 -0.03 17.77
C THR A 619 0.70 0.58 16.47
N VAL A 620 0.10 1.71 16.10
CA VAL A 620 0.65 2.60 15.06
C VAL A 620 1.46 3.70 15.72
N SER A 621 2.58 4.03 15.13
CA SER A 621 3.53 5.03 15.65
C SER A 621 3.45 6.37 14.93
N ARG A 622 2.57 6.49 13.93
CA ARG A 622 2.39 7.67 13.09
C ARG A 622 0.92 7.90 12.75
N TYR A 623 0.63 9.11 12.29
CA TYR A 623 -0.64 9.49 11.69
C TYR A 623 -0.40 10.38 10.45
N ALA A 624 -1.41 10.54 9.62
CA ALA A 624 -1.38 11.34 8.41
C ALA A 624 -2.12 12.68 8.58
N THR A 625 -1.67 13.70 7.86
CA THR A 625 -2.31 15.00 7.74
C THR A 625 -2.37 15.40 6.28
N GLY A 626 -3.57 15.61 5.74
CA GLY A 626 -3.79 16.24 4.45
C GLY A 626 -4.23 17.69 4.63
N ILE A 627 -3.87 18.56 3.68
CA ILE A 627 -4.27 19.97 3.65
C ILE A 627 -5.08 20.22 2.38
N ILE A 628 -6.34 20.59 2.55
CA ILE A 628 -7.25 20.87 1.43
C ILE A 628 -7.65 22.34 1.49
N ASN A 629 -7.16 23.13 0.53
CA ASN A 629 -7.54 24.53 0.42
C ASN A 629 -8.68 24.71 -0.58
N ARG A 630 -9.53 25.70 -0.31
CA ARG A 630 -10.58 26.07 -1.26
C ARG A 630 -9.98 26.59 -2.54
N GLY A 631 -10.57 26.17 -3.66
CA GLY A 631 -10.18 26.62 -4.99
C GLY A 631 -9.05 25.81 -5.63
N GLU A 632 -8.57 24.75 -4.97
CA GLU A 632 -7.54 23.85 -5.49
C GLU A 632 -8.13 22.64 -6.22
N SER A 633 -9.01 21.88 -5.58
CA SER A 633 -9.63 20.69 -6.16
C SER A 633 -11.15 20.78 -6.16
N PHE A 634 -11.76 20.18 -7.17
CA PHE A 634 -13.19 20.22 -7.41
C PHE A 634 -13.73 18.86 -7.85
N VAL A 635 -14.99 18.60 -7.52
CA VAL A 635 -15.74 17.44 -8.02
C VAL A 635 -17.02 17.89 -8.70
N SER A 636 -17.44 17.20 -9.76
CA SER A 636 -18.71 17.46 -10.43
C SER A 636 -19.45 16.15 -10.70
N PHE A 637 -20.68 16.08 -10.20
CA PHE A 637 -21.63 14.96 -10.45
C PHE A 637 -22.67 15.31 -11.52
N GLU A 638 -22.69 16.55 -11.98
CA GLU A 638 -23.56 17.05 -13.06
C GLU A 638 -22.76 18.06 -13.87
N SER A 639 -22.66 17.84 -15.19
CA SER A 639 -21.90 18.71 -16.08
C SER A 639 -22.13 20.19 -15.81
N GLY A 640 -21.06 20.95 -15.60
CA GLY A 640 -21.09 22.39 -15.31
C GLY A 640 -21.46 22.77 -13.88
N LYS A 641 -21.65 21.79 -12.97
CA LYS A 641 -21.88 22.04 -11.55
C LYS A 641 -20.73 21.50 -10.71
N TRP A 642 -19.83 22.37 -10.39
CA TRP A 642 -18.63 22.04 -9.63
C TRP A 642 -18.81 22.34 -8.15
N THR A 643 -18.40 21.40 -7.31
CA THR A 643 -18.32 21.55 -5.84
C THR A 643 -16.85 21.55 -5.45
N ASP A 644 -16.46 22.50 -4.64
CA ASP A 644 -15.13 22.57 -4.05
C ASP A 644 -14.88 21.32 -3.19
N TRP A 645 -13.75 20.66 -3.39
CA TRP A 645 -13.43 19.40 -2.71
C TRP A 645 -13.35 19.58 -1.19
N ALA A 646 -12.89 20.74 -0.70
CA ALA A 646 -12.90 21.06 0.72
C ALA A 646 -14.31 20.99 1.32
N ASP A 647 -15.34 21.45 0.58
CA ASP A 647 -16.73 21.35 1.03
C ASP A 647 -17.26 19.92 0.99
N ALA A 648 -16.91 19.16 -0.04
CA ALA A 648 -17.29 17.77 -0.14
C ALA A 648 -16.71 16.95 1.02
N VAL A 649 -15.41 17.10 1.30
CA VAL A 649 -14.73 16.40 2.42
C VAL A 649 -15.27 16.84 3.76
N ALA A 650 -15.57 18.14 3.96
CA ALA A 650 -16.19 18.62 5.19
C ALA A 650 -17.57 17.97 5.45
N ALA A 651 -18.29 17.62 4.39
CA ALA A 651 -19.61 16.99 4.49
C ALA A 651 -19.53 15.50 4.89
N PHE A 652 -18.59 14.73 4.36
CA PHE A 652 -18.52 13.29 4.63
C PHE A 652 -17.37 12.87 5.57
N GLY A 653 -16.26 13.63 5.61
CA GLY A 653 -15.04 13.26 6.31
C GLY A 653 -15.15 13.20 7.83
N SER A 654 -16.19 13.82 8.42
CA SER A 654 -16.43 13.78 9.88
C SER A 654 -17.41 12.67 10.31
N ILE A 655 -17.90 11.85 9.37
CA ILE A 655 -19.00 10.91 9.60
C ILE A 655 -18.45 9.48 9.78
N GLY A 656 -18.83 8.82 10.87
CA GLY A 656 -18.50 7.41 11.12
C GLY A 656 -16.99 7.15 11.10
N SER A 657 -16.56 6.13 10.38
CA SER A 657 -15.14 5.76 10.23
C SER A 657 -14.31 6.80 9.50
N ASN A 658 -14.92 7.64 8.66
CA ASN A 658 -14.22 8.71 7.95
C ASN A 658 -13.62 9.73 8.92
N ALA A 659 -14.18 9.89 10.11
CA ALA A 659 -13.66 10.77 11.15
C ALA A 659 -12.27 10.36 11.67
N GLY A 660 -11.85 9.12 11.45
CA GLY A 660 -10.51 8.60 11.75
C GLY A 660 -9.53 8.68 10.56
N MET A 661 -9.94 9.28 9.43
CA MET A 661 -9.13 9.39 8.22
C MET A 661 -8.69 10.83 7.97
N ALA A 662 -7.47 10.99 7.46
CA ALA A 662 -7.01 12.20 6.80
C ALA A 662 -7.28 12.04 5.30
N TYR A 663 -7.93 13.02 4.70
CA TYR A 663 -8.11 13.12 3.25
C TYR A 663 -7.20 14.20 2.70
N ASP A 664 -6.86 14.07 1.43
CA ASP A 664 -6.07 15.04 0.69
C ASP A 664 -6.85 15.61 -0.49
N ASN A 665 -6.24 16.53 -1.21
CA ASN A 665 -6.75 16.98 -2.51
C ASN A 665 -6.93 15.81 -3.49
N LEU A 666 -7.71 16.01 -4.54
CA LEU A 666 -7.89 15.00 -5.58
C LEU A 666 -6.57 14.76 -6.33
N PRO A 667 -6.19 13.50 -6.63
CA PRO A 667 -4.89 13.15 -7.18
C PRO A 667 -4.81 13.43 -8.70
N VAL A 668 -5.02 14.68 -9.08
CA VAL A 668 -4.93 15.20 -10.44
C VAL A 668 -3.79 16.21 -10.52
N LYS A 669 -2.78 15.97 -11.36
CA LYS A 669 -1.57 16.78 -11.44
C LYS A 669 -1.29 17.26 -12.87
N ALA A 670 -0.48 18.31 -12.98
CA ALA A 670 0.02 18.83 -14.26
C ALA A 670 1.55 18.80 -14.24
N CYS A 671 2.17 18.22 -15.26
CA CYS A 671 3.63 18.17 -15.39
C CYS A 671 4.06 19.12 -16.50
N ILE A 672 4.77 20.18 -16.12
CA ILE A 672 5.17 21.28 -17.00
C ILE A 672 6.69 21.37 -17.14
N TYR A 673 7.12 21.90 -18.27
CA TYR A 673 8.50 22.31 -18.51
C TYR A 673 8.54 23.82 -18.65
N PRO A 674 9.10 24.57 -17.68
CA PRO A 674 9.31 26.00 -17.81
C PRO A 674 10.20 26.31 -19.02
N LEU A 675 9.76 27.25 -19.85
CA LEU A 675 10.56 27.69 -20.98
C LEU A 675 11.66 28.62 -20.43
N ALA A 676 12.93 28.28 -20.70
CA ALA A 676 14.02 29.15 -20.31
C ALA A 676 13.80 30.57 -20.91
N GLU A 677 13.89 31.62 -20.07
CA GLU A 677 13.96 32.97 -20.59
C GLU A 677 15.07 33.05 -21.64
N VAL A 678 14.72 33.31 -22.87
CA VAL A 678 15.72 33.66 -23.91
C VAL A 678 16.35 34.97 -23.48
N LYS A 679 17.46 34.88 -22.75
CA LYS A 679 18.26 36.04 -22.36
C LYS A 679 19.03 36.61 -23.54
#